data_c7ae7b01d36234d44f6a3d6003766373
#
_entry.id   c7ae7b01d36234d44f6a3d6003766373
#
_cell.length_a   1.000
_cell.length_b   1.000
_cell.length_c   1.000
_cell.angle_alpha   90.00
_cell.angle_beta   90.00
_cell.angle_gamma   90.00
#
_symmetry.space_group_name_H-M   'P 1'
#
loop_
_entity.id
_entity.type
_entity.pdbx_description
1 polymer ?
#
loop_
_entity_poly.entity_id
_entity_poly.type
_entity_poly.pdbx_seq_one_letter_code
_entity_poly.pdbx_strand_id
1 'polypeptide(L)'
;MIYQGETLSVSYLENGIAELRFDAPGSVNKLDRATLLSLSEAIAALQQERELKGLILTSGKDAFIVGADITEFLELFDLPQEDLLGWLKKANDIFNAIEDLPVPTLSAIKGHALGGGCETILSTDFRLADTTAKIGLPETKLGIMPGFGGTVRLPRVIGADNALEWITTGKDVRADDALKVGAIDAVVAPEALHSAAVQMIKDAIAGKLDWQSRRAAKKAPLRLSKLEAMMSFTTAAGMVAAVAGKHYPAPMTAVKTVEAAAGMGRDEALVVEAQGFIKLAKTDVAKALVGIFLNDQHIKALAKKAAKQASKATGHAAVLGAGIMGGGIAYQSASKGIPAVMKDINEKALALGMGEATKLLNGQLEKGRIDGIKMGQVLSAITPTLSYDNVKHVDVVVEAVVENPKVKAAVLGEVEGIIGEDAVLASNTSTIPISLLAKGLKRPQNFCGMHFFNPVHRMPLVEIIRGEQTSDETINRVVAYAAAMGKSPVVVNDCPGFFVNRVLFPYFFGFNKLVADGADFAAVDKVMEKEFGWPMGPAYLLDVVGIDTGHHAGDVMAQGFPARMSKEARTAIDVMYEVSRFGQKNGKGFYAYEQDKKGKPKKVADAASYELLAPIAKPKQDFDKEAIIARMMIPMINEVVLCLEEGIVATPAEADIALVYGLGFPPFRGGVFRYLDTIGLDRYVAMADQYADLGPLYRVSDKLREMAAQGKTFY
;
A
#
# COMPACT_ATOMS: atom_id res chain seq x y z
N MET A 1 -24.68 6.65 -35.76
CA MET A 1 -24.75 6.54 -34.30
C MET A 1 -25.75 5.45 -33.98
N ILE A 2 -25.34 4.39 -33.27
CA ILE A 2 -26.21 3.28 -32.87
C ILE A 2 -26.71 3.53 -31.44
N TYR A 3 -25.81 4.00 -30.57
CA TYR A 3 -26.11 4.30 -29.18
C TYR A 3 -25.27 5.49 -28.67
N GLN A 4 -25.86 6.31 -27.83
CA GLN A 4 -25.17 7.40 -27.11
C GLN A 4 -25.62 7.39 -25.66
N GLY A 5 -24.75 6.96 -24.77
CA GLY A 5 -24.93 6.97 -23.32
C GLY A 5 -24.08 8.04 -22.63
N GLU A 6 -24.13 8.04 -21.30
CA GLU A 6 -23.35 8.96 -20.46
C GLU A 6 -21.86 8.64 -20.46
N THR A 7 -21.50 7.37 -20.49
CA THR A 7 -20.12 6.89 -20.28
C THR A 7 -19.49 6.23 -21.50
N LEU A 8 -20.31 5.91 -22.51
CA LEU A 8 -19.84 5.29 -23.75
C LEU A 8 -20.80 5.59 -24.91
N SER A 9 -20.28 5.40 -26.12
CA SER A 9 -21.06 5.54 -27.36
C SER A 9 -20.77 4.37 -28.31
N VAL A 10 -21.72 4.11 -29.23
CA VAL A 10 -21.55 3.13 -30.31
C VAL A 10 -21.87 3.79 -31.63
N SER A 11 -20.97 3.67 -32.59
CA SER A 11 -21.15 4.19 -33.94
C SER A 11 -20.54 3.27 -34.98
N TYR A 12 -21.08 3.27 -36.18
CA TYR A 12 -20.41 2.61 -37.30
C TYR A 12 -19.14 3.40 -37.71
N LEU A 13 -18.08 2.65 -37.98
CA LEU A 13 -16.86 3.15 -38.61
C LEU A 13 -17.00 3.03 -40.11
N GLU A 14 -17.01 1.80 -40.64
CA GLU A 14 -17.14 1.49 -42.05
C GLU A 14 -17.67 0.04 -42.26
N ASN A 15 -18.32 -0.24 -43.38
CA ASN A 15 -18.63 -1.60 -43.85
C ASN A 15 -19.26 -2.54 -42.81
N GLY A 16 -20.12 -2.04 -41.94
CA GLY A 16 -20.75 -2.83 -40.88
C GLY A 16 -19.87 -3.07 -39.63
N ILE A 17 -18.70 -2.46 -39.53
CA ILE A 17 -17.88 -2.50 -38.33
C ILE A 17 -18.34 -1.39 -37.40
N ALA A 18 -18.74 -1.73 -36.17
CA ALA A 18 -19.11 -0.79 -35.15
C ALA A 18 -17.93 -0.60 -34.14
N GLU A 19 -17.79 0.62 -33.64
CA GLU A 19 -16.91 0.98 -32.50
C GLU A 19 -17.77 1.26 -31.29
N LEU A 20 -17.52 0.53 -30.20
CA LEU A 20 -17.97 0.85 -28.85
C LEU A 20 -16.82 1.57 -28.14
N ARG A 21 -17.02 2.86 -27.86
CA ARG A 21 -15.99 3.72 -27.28
C ARG A 21 -16.36 4.10 -25.86
N PHE A 22 -15.56 3.65 -24.89
CA PHE A 22 -15.64 4.11 -23.52
C PHE A 22 -15.06 5.51 -23.38
N ASP A 23 -15.85 6.45 -22.88
CA ASP A 23 -15.45 7.85 -22.70
C ASP A 23 -16.23 8.50 -21.55
N ALA A 24 -16.14 7.91 -20.36
CA ALA A 24 -16.84 8.37 -19.18
C ALA A 24 -16.36 9.79 -18.74
N PRO A 25 -17.19 10.56 -18.05
CA PRO A 25 -16.73 11.80 -17.40
C PRO A 25 -15.50 11.57 -16.52
N GLY A 26 -14.59 12.54 -16.47
CA GLY A 26 -13.36 12.45 -15.69
C GLY A 26 -12.14 11.94 -16.46
N SER A 27 -11.09 11.56 -15.75
CA SER A 27 -9.77 11.27 -16.34
C SER A 27 -9.59 9.81 -16.77
N VAL A 28 -10.42 8.90 -16.28
CA VAL A 28 -10.32 7.45 -16.56
C VAL A 28 -11.69 6.83 -16.73
N ASN A 29 -11.75 5.73 -17.46
CA ASN A 29 -12.92 4.86 -17.50
C ASN A 29 -12.87 3.85 -16.35
N LYS A 30 -14.02 3.62 -15.71
CA LYS A 30 -14.22 2.59 -14.69
C LYS A 30 -15.58 1.91 -14.90
N LEU A 31 -15.73 0.71 -14.38
CA LEU A 31 -17.00 0.01 -14.37
C LEU A 31 -17.75 0.35 -13.08
N ASP A 32 -18.50 1.44 -13.11
CA ASP A 32 -19.49 1.83 -12.12
C ASP A 32 -20.90 1.45 -12.59
N ARG A 33 -21.91 1.71 -11.77
CA ARG A 33 -23.32 1.43 -12.09
C ARG A 33 -23.75 2.10 -13.38
N ALA A 34 -23.33 3.35 -13.62
CA ALA A 34 -23.67 4.10 -14.83
C ALA A 34 -23.06 3.48 -16.09
N THR A 35 -21.79 3.05 -16.01
CA THR A 35 -21.09 2.39 -17.12
C THR A 35 -21.68 1.01 -17.43
N LEU A 36 -22.00 0.21 -16.40
CA LEU A 36 -22.67 -1.09 -16.60
C LEU A 36 -24.05 -0.94 -17.22
N LEU A 37 -24.82 0.07 -16.82
CA LEU A 37 -26.12 0.36 -17.44
C LEU A 37 -25.96 0.77 -18.90
N SER A 38 -25.09 1.76 -19.18
CA SER A 38 -24.81 2.21 -20.54
C SER A 38 -24.31 1.07 -21.44
N LEU A 39 -23.47 0.18 -20.89
CA LEU A 39 -22.97 -0.98 -21.63
C LEU A 39 -24.10 -1.98 -21.93
N SER A 40 -24.99 -2.24 -20.97
CA SER A 40 -26.17 -3.09 -21.18
C SER A 40 -27.08 -2.57 -22.31
N GLU A 41 -27.37 -1.28 -22.28
CA GLU A 41 -28.20 -0.62 -23.30
C GLU A 41 -27.51 -0.62 -24.68
N ALA A 42 -26.20 -0.35 -24.71
CA ALA A 42 -25.42 -0.37 -25.96
C ALA A 42 -25.40 -1.75 -26.60
N ILE A 43 -25.24 -2.83 -25.82
CA ILE A 43 -25.25 -4.20 -26.33
C ILE A 43 -26.66 -4.57 -26.82
N ALA A 44 -27.71 -4.18 -26.09
CA ALA A 44 -29.09 -4.40 -26.55
C ALA A 44 -29.36 -3.69 -27.88
N ALA A 45 -28.85 -2.48 -28.08
CA ALA A 45 -28.95 -1.79 -29.38
C ALA A 45 -28.17 -2.51 -30.49
N LEU A 46 -26.92 -2.95 -30.19
CA LEU A 46 -26.10 -3.70 -31.16
C LEU A 46 -26.76 -5.02 -31.60
N GLN A 47 -27.46 -5.70 -30.71
CA GLN A 47 -28.18 -6.94 -31.04
C GLN A 47 -29.36 -6.74 -32.04
N GLN A 48 -29.85 -5.51 -32.16
CA GLN A 48 -30.90 -5.17 -33.14
C GLN A 48 -30.36 -4.74 -34.50
N GLU A 49 -29.02 -4.50 -34.58
CA GLU A 49 -28.37 -4.01 -35.80
C GLU A 49 -28.17 -5.12 -36.84
N ARG A 50 -28.94 -5.07 -37.95
CA ARG A 50 -28.83 -6.07 -39.02
C ARG A 50 -27.60 -5.94 -39.90
N GLU A 51 -27.03 -4.74 -39.98
CA GLU A 51 -25.84 -4.40 -40.77
C GLU A 51 -24.54 -4.72 -40.02
N LEU A 52 -24.59 -5.10 -38.73
CA LEU A 52 -23.44 -5.37 -37.91
C LEU A 52 -22.67 -6.59 -38.43
N LYS A 53 -21.36 -6.41 -38.71
CA LYS A 53 -20.43 -7.47 -39.14
C LYS A 53 -19.26 -7.67 -38.19
N GLY A 54 -18.94 -6.70 -37.35
CA GLY A 54 -17.88 -6.78 -36.35
C GLY A 54 -17.96 -5.64 -35.36
N LEU A 55 -17.38 -5.85 -34.17
CA LEU A 55 -17.36 -4.88 -33.08
C LEU A 55 -15.94 -4.66 -32.57
N ILE A 56 -15.54 -3.40 -32.44
CA ILE A 56 -14.27 -2.99 -31.78
C ILE A 56 -14.59 -2.22 -30.51
N LEU A 57 -14.00 -2.62 -29.39
CA LEU A 57 -14.04 -1.89 -28.12
C LEU A 57 -12.80 -0.99 -28.00
N THR A 58 -13.01 0.29 -27.74
CA THR A 58 -11.94 1.31 -27.64
C THR A 58 -12.12 2.19 -26.41
N SER A 59 -11.14 3.04 -26.15
CA SER A 59 -11.19 4.05 -25.08
C SER A 59 -10.90 5.46 -25.62
N GLY A 60 -11.68 6.43 -25.17
CA GLY A 60 -11.42 7.86 -25.36
C GLY A 60 -10.36 8.45 -24.42
N LYS A 61 -9.89 7.69 -23.43
CA LYS A 61 -8.91 8.10 -22.41
C LYS A 61 -7.52 7.50 -22.68
N ASP A 62 -6.52 7.89 -21.87
CA ASP A 62 -5.17 7.32 -21.93
C ASP A 62 -5.10 5.87 -21.41
N ALA A 63 -6.06 5.46 -20.58
CA ALA A 63 -6.23 4.09 -20.14
C ALA A 63 -7.47 3.46 -20.78
N PHE A 64 -7.50 2.13 -20.92
CA PHE A 64 -8.67 1.42 -21.42
C PHE A 64 -9.80 1.45 -20.38
N ILE A 65 -9.69 0.66 -19.32
CA ILE A 65 -10.57 0.68 -18.13
C ILE A 65 -9.72 0.29 -16.92
N VAL A 66 -9.74 1.11 -15.87
CA VAL A 66 -8.88 0.90 -14.69
C VAL A 66 -9.46 -0.06 -13.64
N GLY A 67 -10.62 -0.63 -13.89
CA GLY A 67 -11.32 -1.57 -13.01
C GLY A 67 -12.72 -1.11 -12.64
N ALA A 68 -13.32 -1.79 -11.67
CA ALA A 68 -14.60 -1.39 -11.09
C ALA A 68 -14.44 -0.15 -10.18
N ASP A 69 -15.53 0.54 -9.90
CA ASP A 69 -15.52 1.62 -8.91
C ASP A 69 -15.47 1.06 -7.49
N ILE A 70 -14.28 1.11 -6.90
CA ILE A 70 -14.05 0.56 -5.55
C ILE A 70 -14.81 1.35 -4.46
N THR A 71 -15.20 2.60 -4.73
CA THR A 71 -16.00 3.40 -3.78
C THR A 71 -17.39 2.80 -3.54
N GLU A 72 -17.92 2.02 -4.50
CA GLU A 72 -19.20 1.32 -4.38
C GLU A 72 -19.08 -0.01 -3.61
N PHE A 73 -17.86 -0.55 -3.41
CA PHE A 73 -17.66 -1.91 -2.90
C PHE A 73 -18.09 -2.10 -1.45
N LEU A 74 -17.85 -1.13 -0.57
CA LEU A 74 -18.23 -1.27 0.84
C LEU A 74 -19.76 -1.39 0.99
N GLU A 75 -20.52 -0.60 0.22
CA GLU A 75 -21.98 -0.70 0.17
C GLU A 75 -22.44 -2.05 -0.40
N LEU A 76 -21.78 -2.50 -1.50
CA LEU A 76 -22.09 -3.80 -2.11
C LEU A 76 -21.79 -4.96 -1.16
N PHE A 77 -20.72 -4.88 -0.37
CA PHE A 77 -20.38 -5.92 0.60
C PHE A 77 -21.39 -6.03 1.75
N ASP A 78 -22.13 -4.98 2.05
CA ASP A 78 -23.16 -4.99 3.09
C ASP A 78 -24.52 -5.51 2.60
N LEU A 79 -24.74 -5.59 1.28
CA LEU A 79 -25.96 -6.16 0.70
C LEU A 79 -26.21 -7.61 1.19
N PRO A 80 -27.47 -8.07 1.30
CA PRO A 80 -27.78 -9.48 1.46
C PRO A 80 -27.10 -10.33 0.36
N GLN A 81 -26.75 -11.57 0.71
CA GLN A 81 -26.04 -12.45 -0.22
C GLN A 81 -26.77 -12.66 -1.55
N GLU A 82 -28.10 -12.77 -1.51
CA GLU A 82 -28.95 -12.96 -2.71
C GLU A 82 -28.91 -11.72 -3.62
N ASP A 83 -28.92 -10.53 -3.04
CA ASP A 83 -28.87 -9.26 -3.81
C ASP A 83 -27.49 -9.09 -4.46
N LEU A 84 -26.41 -9.43 -3.75
CA LEU A 84 -25.07 -9.40 -4.30
C LEU A 84 -24.88 -10.43 -5.41
N LEU A 85 -25.47 -11.64 -5.26
CA LEU A 85 -25.49 -12.66 -6.31
C LEU A 85 -26.25 -12.15 -7.54
N GLY A 86 -27.41 -11.54 -7.34
CA GLY A 86 -28.21 -10.95 -8.43
C GLY A 86 -27.46 -9.83 -9.17
N TRP A 87 -26.71 -9.01 -8.44
CA TRP A 87 -25.88 -7.95 -9.02
C TRP A 87 -24.73 -8.53 -9.88
N LEU A 88 -23.98 -9.51 -9.34
CA LEU A 88 -22.92 -10.21 -10.09
C LEU A 88 -23.45 -10.88 -11.33
N LYS A 89 -24.61 -11.55 -11.24
CA LYS A 89 -25.24 -12.18 -12.40
C LYS A 89 -25.58 -11.17 -13.49
N LYS A 90 -26.21 -10.04 -13.14
CA LYS A 90 -26.54 -8.98 -14.10
C LYS A 90 -25.29 -8.43 -14.80
N ALA A 91 -24.20 -8.20 -14.06
CA ALA A 91 -22.94 -7.78 -14.65
C ALA A 91 -22.36 -8.84 -15.60
N ASN A 92 -22.32 -10.10 -15.18
CA ASN A 92 -21.85 -11.20 -16.04
C ASN A 92 -22.73 -11.41 -17.28
N ASP A 93 -24.04 -11.20 -17.19
CA ASP A 93 -24.95 -11.29 -18.35
C ASP A 93 -24.57 -10.25 -19.43
N ILE A 94 -24.08 -9.05 -19.05
CA ILE A 94 -23.59 -8.03 -19.99
C ILE A 94 -22.33 -8.52 -20.73
N PHE A 95 -21.35 -9.04 -20.01
CA PHE A 95 -20.11 -9.56 -20.61
C PHE A 95 -20.38 -10.81 -21.45
N ASN A 96 -21.29 -11.66 -21.03
CA ASN A 96 -21.76 -12.78 -21.83
C ASN A 96 -22.43 -12.31 -23.12
N ALA A 97 -23.22 -11.24 -23.06
CA ALA A 97 -23.90 -10.69 -24.26
C ALA A 97 -22.89 -10.12 -25.28
N ILE A 98 -21.78 -9.53 -24.83
CA ILE A 98 -20.66 -9.13 -25.72
C ILE A 98 -20.06 -10.36 -26.39
N GLU A 99 -19.74 -11.39 -25.61
CA GLU A 99 -19.13 -12.63 -26.08
C GLU A 99 -20.04 -13.41 -27.01
N ASP A 100 -21.35 -13.30 -26.85
CA ASP A 100 -22.36 -14.05 -27.60
C ASP A 100 -22.88 -13.29 -28.83
N LEU A 101 -22.38 -12.09 -29.15
CA LEU A 101 -22.75 -11.38 -30.38
C LEU A 101 -22.46 -12.25 -31.63
N PRO A 102 -23.35 -12.26 -32.65
CA PRO A 102 -23.17 -13.14 -33.81
C PRO A 102 -22.08 -12.68 -34.78
N VAL A 103 -21.20 -11.81 -34.36
CA VAL A 103 -20.10 -11.21 -35.12
C VAL A 103 -18.79 -11.28 -34.37
N PRO A 104 -17.63 -11.22 -35.02
CA PRO A 104 -16.33 -11.15 -34.32
C PRO A 104 -16.20 -9.86 -33.53
N THR A 105 -15.54 -9.96 -32.36
CA THR A 105 -15.32 -8.85 -31.44
C THR A 105 -13.82 -8.68 -31.12
N LEU A 106 -13.37 -7.44 -30.97
CA LEU A 106 -11.98 -7.09 -30.70
C LEU A 106 -11.89 -5.97 -29.67
N SER A 107 -10.94 -6.07 -28.73
CA SER A 107 -10.56 -4.97 -27.83
C SER A 107 -9.25 -4.34 -28.30
N ALA A 108 -9.25 -3.02 -28.53
CA ALA A 108 -8.07 -2.22 -28.81
C ALA A 108 -7.60 -1.55 -27.52
N ILE A 109 -6.50 -2.04 -26.96
CA ILE A 109 -6.07 -1.78 -25.57
C ILE A 109 -4.91 -0.79 -25.53
N LYS A 110 -5.09 0.29 -24.78
CA LYS A 110 -4.02 1.23 -24.44
C LYS A 110 -3.99 1.50 -22.95
N GLY A 111 -2.81 1.76 -22.40
CA GLY A 111 -2.65 2.02 -20.98
C GLY A 111 -3.16 0.87 -20.12
N HIS A 112 -3.95 1.14 -19.09
CA HIS A 112 -4.39 0.15 -18.13
C HIS A 112 -5.72 -0.54 -18.52
N ALA A 113 -5.72 -1.87 -18.52
CA ALA A 113 -6.91 -2.72 -18.57
C ALA A 113 -6.85 -3.66 -17.35
N LEU A 114 -7.33 -3.19 -16.20
CA LEU A 114 -7.19 -3.86 -14.91
C LEU A 114 -8.54 -4.28 -14.32
N GLY A 115 -8.55 -5.37 -13.54
CA GLY A 115 -9.77 -5.85 -12.89
C GLY A 115 -10.90 -6.05 -13.88
N GLY A 116 -12.05 -5.42 -13.65
CA GLY A 116 -13.18 -5.44 -14.59
C GLY A 116 -12.82 -4.99 -16.00
N GLY A 117 -11.80 -4.13 -16.17
CA GLY A 117 -11.28 -3.77 -17.50
C GLY A 117 -10.58 -4.95 -18.19
N CYS A 118 -9.83 -5.76 -17.44
CA CYS A 118 -9.27 -7.01 -17.94
C CYS A 118 -10.40 -8.01 -18.26
N GLU A 119 -11.41 -8.11 -17.41
CA GLU A 119 -12.58 -8.98 -17.65
C GLU A 119 -13.37 -8.55 -18.89
N THR A 120 -13.47 -7.24 -19.16
CA THR A 120 -14.06 -6.69 -20.39
C THR A 120 -13.30 -7.16 -21.63
N ILE A 121 -11.97 -7.03 -21.68
CA ILE A 121 -11.20 -7.47 -22.85
C ILE A 121 -11.22 -8.99 -23.03
N LEU A 122 -11.34 -9.76 -21.96
CA LEU A 122 -11.48 -11.22 -22.03
C LEU A 122 -12.82 -11.67 -22.61
N SER A 123 -13.86 -10.83 -22.60
CA SER A 123 -15.13 -11.11 -23.23
C SER A 123 -15.07 -11.03 -24.77
N THR A 124 -14.07 -10.34 -25.36
CA THR A 124 -13.88 -10.26 -26.80
C THR A 124 -13.10 -11.45 -27.38
N ASP A 125 -13.22 -11.69 -28.69
CA ASP A 125 -12.54 -12.79 -29.39
C ASP A 125 -11.05 -12.49 -29.56
N PHE A 126 -10.72 -11.22 -29.90
CA PHE A 126 -9.36 -10.76 -30.14
C PHE A 126 -9.00 -9.59 -29.21
N ARG A 127 -7.72 -9.48 -28.90
CA ARG A 127 -7.15 -8.44 -28.03
C ARG A 127 -5.89 -7.90 -28.66
N LEU A 128 -5.95 -6.67 -29.16
CA LEU A 128 -4.81 -5.94 -29.70
C LEU A 128 -4.38 -4.86 -28.71
N ALA A 129 -3.11 -4.78 -28.39
CA ALA A 129 -2.59 -3.80 -27.45
C ALA A 129 -1.53 -2.89 -28.08
N ASP A 130 -1.40 -1.68 -27.55
CA ASP A 130 -0.22 -0.89 -27.81
C ASP A 130 0.90 -1.16 -26.77
N THR A 131 2.08 -0.57 -27.01
CA THR A 131 3.26 -0.75 -26.15
C THR A 131 3.10 -0.19 -24.72
N THR A 132 2.08 0.65 -24.48
CA THR A 132 1.80 1.24 -23.17
C THR A 132 0.93 0.35 -22.29
N ALA A 133 0.29 -0.67 -22.87
CA ALA A 133 -0.72 -1.47 -22.22
C ALA A 133 -0.18 -2.25 -21.01
N LYS A 134 -0.99 -2.26 -19.95
CA LYS A 134 -0.84 -3.09 -18.76
C LYS A 134 -2.15 -3.78 -18.45
N ILE A 135 -2.09 -5.09 -18.30
CA ILE A 135 -3.26 -5.95 -18.16
C ILE A 135 -3.12 -6.74 -16.86
N GLY A 136 -4.19 -6.93 -16.11
CA GLY A 136 -4.13 -7.71 -14.88
C GLY A 136 -5.42 -7.79 -14.10
N LEU A 137 -5.44 -8.67 -13.12
CA LEU A 137 -6.56 -8.91 -12.20
C LEU A 137 -6.09 -8.67 -10.76
N PRO A 138 -6.08 -7.41 -10.27
CA PRO A 138 -5.51 -7.05 -8.98
C PRO A 138 -6.44 -7.28 -7.78
N GLU A 139 -7.59 -7.91 -7.96
CA GLU A 139 -8.66 -8.04 -6.96
C GLU A 139 -8.20 -8.69 -5.67
N THR A 140 -7.26 -9.65 -5.72
CA THR A 140 -6.75 -10.33 -4.52
C THR A 140 -5.98 -9.39 -3.57
N LYS A 141 -5.43 -8.29 -4.08
CA LYS A 141 -4.84 -7.22 -3.26
C LYS A 141 -5.89 -6.46 -2.43
N LEU A 142 -7.16 -6.51 -2.84
CA LEU A 142 -8.31 -5.94 -2.15
C LEU A 142 -9.05 -6.97 -1.28
N GLY A 143 -8.50 -8.18 -1.13
CA GLY A 143 -9.12 -9.25 -0.34
C GLY A 143 -10.32 -9.92 -1.01
N ILE A 144 -10.56 -9.66 -2.29
CA ILE A 144 -11.59 -10.27 -3.13
C ILE A 144 -10.93 -11.01 -4.30
N MET A 145 -11.71 -11.56 -5.19
CA MET A 145 -11.24 -12.17 -6.44
C MET A 145 -12.05 -11.60 -7.61
N PRO A 146 -11.65 -11.82 -8.88
CA PRO A 146 -12.44 -11.42 -10.03
C PRO A 146 -13.88 -11.94 -9.94
N GLY A 147 -14.84 -11.11 -10.33
CA GLY A 147 -16.27 -11.42 -10.23
C GLY A 147 -17.05 -11.23 -11.54
N PHE A 148 -16.39 -10.72 -12.60
CA PHE A 148 -17.00 -10.51 -13.92
C PHE A 148 -16.46 -11.49 -14.97
N GLY A 149 -16.11 -12.69 -14.53
CA GLY A 149 -15.66 -13.77 -15.39
C GLY A 149 -14.14 -13.91 -15.52
N GLY A 150 -13.36 -13.18 -14.73
CA GLY A 150 -11.89 -13.23 -14.79
C GLY A 150 -11.33 -14.60 -14.44
N THR A 151 -11.84 -15.26 -13.40
CA THR A 151 -11.42 -16.62 -13.02
C THR A 151 -11.93 -17.70 -13.98
N VAL A 152 -12.91 -17.35 -14.80
CA VAL A 152 -13.50 -18.24 -15.81
C VAL A 152 -12.80 -18.09 -17.15
N ARG A 153 -12.69 -16.85 -17.67
CA ARG A 153 -12.17 -16.61 -19.02
C ARG A 153 -10.64 -16.66 -19.10
N LEU A 154 -9.93 -16.08 -18.11
CA LEU A 154 -8.47 -16.02 -18.17
C LEU A 154 -7.81 -17.41 -18.28
N PRO A 155 -8.19 -18.43 -17.45
CA PRO A 155 -7.62 -19.76 -17.58
C PRO A 155 -7.90 -20.44 -18.93
N ARG A 156 -8.99 -20.08 -19.61
CA ARG A 156 -9.36 -20.58 -20.92
C ARG A 156 -8.60 -19.90 -22.06
N VAL A 157 -8.03 -18.73 -21.79
CA VAL A 157 -7.26 -17.94 -22.76
C VAL A 157 -5.77 -18.23 -22.66
N ILE A 158 -5.20 -18.25 -21.44
CA ILE A 158 -3.75 -18.35 -21.20
C ILE A 158 -3.30 -19.63 -20.49
N GLY A 159 -4.24 -20.56 -20.26
CA GLY A 159 -3.97 -21.75 -19.46
C GLY A 159 -4.08 -21.52 -17.95
N ALA A 160 -4.28 -22.61 -17.21
CA ALA A 160 -4.53 -22.55 -15.76
C ALA A 160 -3.35 -21.97 -14.97
N ASP A 161 -2.13 -22.39 -15.26
CA ASP A 161 -0.91 -22.00 -14.51
C ASP A 161 -0.65 -20.49 -14.58
N ASN A 162 -0.64 -19.93 -15.80
CA ASN A 162 -0.48 -18.49 -16.00
C ASN A 162 -1.63 -17.70 -15.38
N ALA A 163 -2.86 -18.16 -15.51
CA ALA A 163 -4.02 -17.49 -14.94
C ALA A 163 -3.98 -17.48 -13.42
N LEU A 164 -3.63 -18.60 -12.79
CA LEU A 164 -3.48 -18.69 -11.34
C LEU A 164 -2.38 -17.76 -10.83
N GLU A 165 -1.24 -17.67 -11.52
CA GLU A 165 -0.19 -16.71 -11.17
C GLU A 165 -0.71 -15.27 -11.23
N TRP A 166 -1.38 -14.88 -12.33
CA TRP A 166 -1.90 -13.52 -12.48
C TRP A 166 -2.94 -13.17 -11.40
N ILE A 167 -3.91 -14.04 -11.18
CA ILE A 167 -5.01 -13.82 -10.24
C ILE A 167 -4.49 -13.79 -8.80
N THR A 168 -3.66 -14.76 -8.40
CA THR A 168 -3.23 -14.88 -7.00
C THR A 168 -2.21 -13.83 -6.58
N THR A 169 -1.39 -13.33 -7.51
CA THR A 169 -0.43 -12.26 -7.25
C THR A 169 -1.02 -10.87 -7.47
N GLY A 170 -2.09 -10.75 -8.26
CA GLY A 170 -2.71 -9.48 -8.62
C GLY A 170 -1.78 -8.51 -9.33
N LYS A 171 -0.75 -9.01 -10.02
CA LYS A 171 0.25 -8.16 -10.69
C LYS A 171 -0.28 -7.59 -12.00
N ASP A 172 0.22 -6.41 -12.35
CA ASP A 172 0.03 -5.82 -13.67
C ASP A 172 1.07 -6.40 -14.63
N VAL A 173 0.64 -6.85 -15.79
CA VAL A 173 1.46 -7.49 -16.80
C VAL A 173 1.59 -6.56 -18.01
N ARG A 174 2.81 -6.32 -18.46
CA ARG A 174 3.09 -5.48 -19.63
C ARG A 174 2.68 -6.17 -20.92
N ALA A 175 2.40 -5.38 -21.97
CA ALA A 175 1.96 -5.88 -23.26
C ALA A 175 2.81 -7.03 -23.82
N ASP A 176 4.16 -6.89 -23.80
CA ASP A 176 5.07 -7.91 -24.32
C ASP A 176 5.00 -9.23 -23.54
N ASP A 177 4.82 -9.18 -22.22
CA ASP A 177 4.69 -10.38 -21.39
C ASP A 177 3.29 -10.99 -21.50
N ALA A 178 2.26 -10.17 -21.69
CA ALA A 178 0.91 -10.64 -21.98
C ALA A 178 0.81 -11.34 -23.35
N LEU A 179 1.56 -10.86 -24.35
CA LEU A 179 1.68 -11.50 -25.67
C LEU A 179 2.32 -12.88 -25.57
N LYS A 180 3.39 -13.04 -24.78
CA LYS A 180 4.10 -14.32 -24.61
C LYS A 180 3.22 -15.45 -24.10
N VAL A 181 2.24 -15.13 -23.25
CA VAL A 181 1.29 -16.13 -22.70
C VAL A 181 -0.02 -16.21 -23.46
N GLY A 182 -0.20 -15.43 -24.53
CA GLY A 182 -1.39 -15.45 -25.36
C GLY A 182 -2.60 -14.67 -24.78
N ALA A 183 -2.37 -13.82 -23.77
CA ALA A 183 -3.42 -12.96 -23.24
C ALA A 183 -3.87 -11.90 -24.26
N ILE A 184 -2.96 -11.48 -25.14
CA ILE A 184 -3.21 -10.60 -26.29
C ILE A 184 -2.66 -11.21 -27.56
N ASP A 185 -3.15 -10.78 -28.70
CA ASP A 185 -2.85 -11.36 -30.01
C ASP A 185 -1.71 -10.65 -30.73
N ALA A 186 -1.54 -9.35 -30.50
CA ALA A 186 -0.43 -8.57 -31.05
C ALA A 186 -0.18 -7.28 -30.23
N VAL A 187 1.03 -6.73 -30.38
CA VAL A 187 1.45 -5.43 -29.81
C VAL A 187 1.86 -4.53 -30.98
N VAL A 188 1.36 -3.29 -30.98
CA VAL A 188 1.65 -2.29 -32.01
C VAL A 188 2.08 -0.98 -31.38
N ALA A 189 2.62 -0.06 -32.19
CA ALA A 189 2.87 1.31 -31.76
C ALA A 189 1.55 2.03 -31.42
N PRO A 190 1.51 2.96 -30.45
CA PRO A 190 0.28 3.63 -30.04
C PRO A 190 -0.50 4.29 -31.19
N GLU A 191 0.20 4.91 -32.12
CA GLU A 191 -0.39 5.57 -33.30
C GLU A 191 -0.99 4.59 -34.31
N ALA A 192 -0.57 3.35 -34.30
CA ALA A 192 -1.06 2.30 -35.21
C ALA A 192 -2.25 1.50 -34.64
N LEU A 193 -2.59 1.65 -33.34
CA LEU A 193 -3.54 0.80 -32.65
C LEU A 193 -4.89 0.76 -33.33
N HIS A 194 -5.47 1.91 -33.67
CA HIS A 194 -6.80 1.98 -34.26
C HIS A 194 -6.85 1.34 -35.67
N SER A 195 -5.89 1.70 -36.55
CA SER A 195 -5.84 1.14 -37.90
C SER A 195 -5.58 -0.36 -37.91
N ALA A 196 -4.73 -0.86 -37.03
CA ALA A 196 -4.45 -2.28 -36.87
C ALA A 196 -5.68 -3.03 -36.33
N ALA A 197 -6.43 -2.44 -35.41
CA ALA A 197 -7.68 -3.02 -34.90
C ALA A 197 -8.76 -3.16 -36.01
N VAL A 198 -8.91 -2.12 -36.81
CA VAL A 198 -9.84 -2.16 -37.98
C VAL A 198 -9.41 -3.24 -39.00
N GLN A 199 -8.10 -3.35 -39.26
CA GLN A 199 -7.60 -4.37 -40.18
C GLN A 199 -7.83 -5.78 -39.61
N MET A 200 -7.55 -5.99 -38.34
CA MET A 200 -7.70 -7.30 -37.69
C MET A 200 -9.17 -7.76 -37.66
N ILE A 201 -10.11 -6.85 -37.39
CA ILE A 201 -11.53 -7.21 -37.41
C ILE A 201 -12.02 -7.51 -38.83
N LYS A 202 -11.51 -6.80 -39.85
CA LYS A 202 -11.79 -7.12 -41.29
C LYS A 202 -11.28 -8.51 -41.64
N ASP A 203 -10.11 -8.91 -41.18
CA ASP A 203 -9.56 -10.25 -41.42
C ASP A 203 -10.40 -11.34 -40.74
N ALA A 204 -10.94 -11.05 -39.54
CA ALA A 204 -11.86 -11.94 -38.85
C ALA A 204 -13.21 -12.06 -39.57
N ILE A 205 -13.77 -10.97 -40.08
CA ILE A 205 -14.99 -10.96 -40.91
C ILE A 205 -14.78 -11.75 -42.19
N ALA A 206 -13.62 -11.62 -42.82
CA ALA A 206 -13.25 -12.33 -44.04
C ALA A 206 -12.93 -13.83 -43.83
N GLY A 207 -12.99 -14.34 -42.60
CA GLY A 207 -12.70 -15.73 -42.25
C GLY A 207 -11.22 -16.09 -42.24
N LYS A 208 -10.30 -15.10 -42.30
CA LYS A 208 -8.84 -15.33 -42.17
C LYS A 208 -8.42 -15.62 -40.72
N LEU A 209 -9.20 -15.18 -39.75
CA LEU A 209 -9.02 -15.41 -38.33
C LEU A 209 -10.25 -16.15 -37.77
N ASP A 210 -10.02 -17.30 -37.13
CA ASP A 210 -11.07 -18.18 -36.60
C ASP A 210 -11.54 -17.70 -35.22
N TRP A 211 -12.48 -16.76 -35.20
CA TRP A 211 -13.07 -16.23 -33.96
C TRP A 211 -14.07 -17.22 -33.32
N GLN A 212 -14.74 -18.08 -34.13
CA GLN A 212 -15.74 -19.03 -33.64
C GLN A 212 -15.07 -20.06 -32.71
N SER A 213 -13.97 -20.68 -33.13
CA SER A 213 -13.24 -21.65 -32.32
C SER A 213 -12.68 -21.02 -31.04
N ARG A 214 -12.19 -19.78 -31.11
CA ARG A 214 -11.72 -19.03 -29.92
C ARG A 214 -12.83 -18.83 -28.90
N ARG A 215 -13.99 -18.39 -29.36
CA ARG A 215 -15.19 -18.22 -28.55
C ARG A 215 -15.69 -19.52 -27.96
N ALA A 216 -15.76 -20.58 -28.76
CA ALA A 216 -16.15 -21.91 -28.32
C ALA A 216 -15.21 -22.42 -27.19
N ALA A 217 -13.89 -22.18 -27.30
CA ALA A 217 -12.92 -22.54 -26.26
C ALA A 217 -13.16 -21.81 -24.95
N LYS A 218 -13.59 -20.54 -24.98
CA LYS A 218 -13.93 -19.77 -23.75
C LYS A 218 -15.20 -20.27 -23.06
N LYS A 219 -16.12 -20.91 -23.81
CA LYS A 219 -17.36 -21.46 -23.29
C LYS A 219 -17.24 -22.90 -22.80
N ALA A 220 -16.22 -23.62 -23.25
CA ALA A 220 -15.99 -25.03 -22.94
C ALA A 220 -15.29 -25.20 -21.56
N PRO A 221 -15.31 -26.41 -20.97
CA PRO A 221 -14.41 -26.76 -19.85
C PRO A 221 -12.93 -26.53 -20.18
N LEU A 222 -12.10 -26.36 -19.14
CA LEU A 222 -10.65 -26.29 -19.32
C LEU A 222 -10.11 -27.59 -19.94
N ARG A 223 -9.22 -27.46 -20.91
CA ARG A 223 -8.57 -28.62 -21.56
C ARG A 223 -7.38 -29.08 -20.73
N LEU A 224 -7.65 -29.76 -19.62
CA LEU A 224 -6.65 -30.31 -18.72
C LEU A 224 -6.88 -31.82 -18.56
N SER A 225 -5.83 -32.60 -18.69
CA SER A 225 -5.85 -33.99 -18.20
C SER A 225 -5.95 -34.00 -16.66
N LYS A 226 -6.37 -35.14 -16.08
CA LYS A 226 -6.44 -35.28 -14.61
C LYS A 226 -5.08 -35.02 -13.92
N LEU A 227 -3.99 -35.42 -14.59
CA LEU A 227 -2.64 -35.22 -14.05
C LEU A 227 -2.23 -33.74 -14.10
N GLU A 228 -2.45 -33.06 -15.22
CA GLU A 228 -2.18 -31.62 -15.36
C GLU A 228 -2.98 -30.81 -14.34
N ALA A 229 -4.27 -31.08 -14.20
CA ALA A 229 -5.13 -30.42 -13.21
C ALA A 229 -4.58 -30.60 -11.79
N MET A 230 -4.24 -31.83 -11.42
CA MET A 230 -3.65 -32.11 -10.10
C MET A 230 -2.33 -31.34 -9.89
N MET A 231 -1.43 -31.34 -10.85
CA MET A 231 -0.15 -30.66 -10.76
C MET A 231 -0.32 -29.14 -10.65
N SER A 232 -1.13 -28.54 -11.52
CA SER A 232 -1.39 -27.09 -11.56
C SER A 232 -2.00 -26.60 -10.26
N PHE A 233 -3.10 -27.18 -9.81
CA PHE A 233 -3.84 -26.71 -8.65
C PHE A 233 -3.12 -27.01 -7.33
N THR A 234 -2.50 -28.17 -7.16
CA THR A 234 -1.72 -28.51 -5.96
C THR A 234 -0.49 -27.61 -5.83
N THR A 235 0.22 -27.37 -6.92
CA THR A 235 1.40 -26.49 -6.92
C THR A 235 0.99 -25.04 -6.60
N ALA A 236 -0.04 -24.53 -7.27
CA ALA A 236 -0.56 -23.18 -7.00
C ALA A 236 -1.00 -23.02 -5.54
N ALA A 237 -1.74 -23.98 -5.00
CA ALA A 237 -2.17 -23.98 -3.60
C ALA A 237 -0.97 -23.96 -2.63
N GLY A 238 0.06 -24.77 -2.89
CA GLY A 238 1.29 -24.79 -2.09
C GLY A 238 2.03 -23.46 -2.11
N MET A 239 2.21 -22.86 -3.29
CA MET A 239 2.85 -21.55 -3.45
C MET A 239 2.06 -20.44 -2.76
N VAL A 240 0.74 -20.42 -2.94
CA VAL A 240 -0.14 -19.43 -2.29
C VAL A 240 -0.10 -19.57 -0.77
N ALA A 241 -0.16 -20.79 -0.24
CA ALA A 241 -0.08 -21.01 1.21
C ALA A 241 1.24 -20.50 1.81
N ALA A 242 2.34 -20.65 1.08
CA ALA A 242 3.67 -20.18 1.50
C ALA A 242 3.79 -18.65 1.51
N VAL A 243 3.11 -17.94 0.58
CA VAL A 243 3.26 -16.48 0.39
C VAL A 243 2.16 -15.70 1.10
N ALA A 244 0.89 -16.03 0.88
CA ALA A 244 -0.25 -15.29 1.42
C ALA A 244 -0.50 -15.59 2.91
N GLY A 245 -0.15 -16.80 3.37
CA GLY A 245 -0.41 -17.22 4.75
C GLY A 245 -1.89 -17.34 5.08
N LYS A 246 -2.19 -17.47 6.39
CA LYS A 246 -3.57 -17.73 6.87
C LYS A 246 -4.47 -16.49 6.91
N HIS A 247 -3.89 -15.30 6.89
CA HIS A 247 -4.62 -14.04 7.09
C HIS A 247 -5.21 -13.44 5.81
N TYR A 248 -4.79 -13.92 4.64
CA TYR A 248 -5.24 -13.43 3.33
C TYR A 248 -5.95 -14.54 2.54
N PRO A 249 -7.26 -14.70 2.73
CA PRO A 249 -7.99 -15.84 2.14
C PRO A 249 -8.20 -15.74 0.62
N ALA A 250 -8.12 -14.54 0.04
CA ALA A 250 -8.49 -14.30 -1.36
C ALA A 250 -7.67 -15.12 -2.37
N PRO A 251 -6.32 -15.18 -2.32
CA PRO A 251 -5.55 -15.95 -3.27
C PRO A 251 -5.89 -17.45 -3.24
N MET A 252 -6.03 -18.03 -2.05
CA MET A 252 -6.37 -19.44 -1.91
C MET A 252 -7.81 -19.74 -2.36
N THR A 253 -8.75 -18.83 -2.09
CA THR A 253 -10.14 -18.97 -2.56
C THR A 253 -10.18 -18.91 -4.07
N ALA A 254 -9.40 -18.04 -4.72
CA ALA A 254 -9.31 -17.98 -6.18
C ALA A 254 -8.77 -19.29 -6.77
N VAL A 255 -7.72 -19.90 -6.21
CA VAL A 255 -7.22 -21.21 -6.65
C VAL A 255 -8.32 -22.26 -6.60
N LYS A 256 -9.01 -22.37 -5.45
CA LYS A 256 -10.10 -23.36 -5.27
C LYS A 256 -11.29 -23.12 -6.18
N THR A 257 -11.59 -21.86 -6.48
CA THR A 257 -12.67 -21.49 -7.42
C THR A 257 -12.35 -21.91 -8.84
N VAL A 258 -11.13 -21.65 -9.34
CA VAL A 258 -10.71 -22.08 -10.68
C VAL A 258 -10.67 -23.62 -10.77
N GLU A 259 -10.15 -24.29 -9.72
CA GLU A 259 -10.13 -25.76 -9.63
C GLU A 259 -11.54 -26.36 -9.72
N ALA A 260 -12.47 -25.86 -8.89
CA ALA A 260 -13.86 -26.35 -8.87
C ALA A 260 -14.59 -26.13 -10.19
N ALA A 261 -14.29 -25.02 -10.90
CA ALA A 261 -14.92 -24.66 -12.16
C ALA A 261 -14.22 -25.27 -13.40
N ALA A 262 -13.09 -25.95 -13.24
CA ALA A 262 -12.25 -26.41 -14.35
C ALA A 262 -12.98 -27.35 -15.33
N GLY A 263 -13.83 -28.24 -14.80
CA GLY A 263 -14.61 -29.19 -15.60
C GLY A 263 -15.96 -28.68 -16.10
N MET A 264 -16.30 -27.40 -15.86
CA MET A 264 -17.60 -26.81 -16.17
C MET A 264 -17.54 -25.92 -17.40
N GLY A 265 -18.67 -25.75 -18.09
CA GLY A 265 -18.83 -24.72 -19.11
C GLY A 265 -18.84 -23.31 -18.49
N ARG A 266 -18.77 -22.27 -19.35
CA ARG A 266 -18.72 -20.86 -18.93
C ARG A 266 -19.81 -20.50 -17.90
N ASP A 267 -21.06 -20.79 -18.21
CA ASP A 267 -22.19 -20.29 -17.41
C ASP A 267 -22.25 -20.95 -16.02
N GLU A 268 -21.95 -22.25 -15.92
CA GLU A 268 -21.83 -22.94 -14.63
C GLU A 268 -20.60 -22.44 -13.84
N ALA A 269 -19.47 -22.21 -14.51
CA ALA A 269 -18.25 -21.71 -13.91
C ALA A 269 -18.43 -20.28 -13.33
N LEU A 270 -19.22 -19.42 -13.98
CA LEU A 270 -19.56 -18.08 -13.48
C LEU A 270 -20.36 -18.12 -12.17
N VAL A 271 -21.19 -19.14 -11.98
CA VAL A 271 -21.90 -19.34 -10.67
C VAL A 271 -20.91 -19.67 -9.56
N VAL A 272 -19.92 -20.53 -9.84
CA VAL A 272 -18.86 -20.88 -8.88
C VAL A 272 -18.00 -19.65 -8.55
N GLU A 273 -17.66 -18.85 -9.56
CA GLU A 273 -16.94 -17.57 -9.37
C GLU A 273 -17.72 -16.63 -8.47
N ALA A 274 -19.01 -16.41 -8.74
CA ALA A 274 -19.86 -15.53 -7.93
C ALA A 274 -19.93 -15.97 -6.47
N GLN A 275 -20.04 -17.28 -6.20
CA GLN A 275 -20.01 -17.81 -4.83
C GLN A 275 -18.68 -17.56 -4.13
N GLY A 276 -17.56 -17.75 -4.83
CA GLY A 276 -16.22 -17.45 -4.33
C GLY A 276 -16.04 -15.95 -4.03
N PHE A 277 -16.48 -15.08 -4.91
CA PHE A 277 -16.47 -13.63 -4.72
C PHE A 277 -17.28 -13.22 -3.48
N ILE A 278 -18.53 -13.69 -3.35
CA ILE A 278 -19.41 -13.38 -2.22
C ILE A 278 -18.79 -13.82 -0.89
N LYS A 279 -18.23 -15.04 -0.86
CA LYS A 279 -17.54 -15.55 0.33
C LYS A 279 -16.45 -14.60 0.81
N LEU A 280 -15.65 -14.04 -0.12
CA LEU A 280 -14.59 -13.09 0.19
C LEU A 280 -15.13 -11.71 0.55
N ALA A 281 -16.09 -11.19 -0.20
CA ALA A 281 -16.71 -9.87 0.02
C ALA A 281 -17.32 -9.72 1.43
N LYS A 282 -17.77 -10.83 2.03
CA LYS A 282 -18.32 -10.86 3.39
C LYS A 282 -17.27 -10.96 4.50
N THR A 283 -15.97 -10.98 4.15
CA THR A 283 -14.89 -11.06 5.16
C THR A 283 -14.48 -9.67 5.64
N ASP A 284 -14.08 -9.57 6.90
CA ASP A 284 -13.48 -8.35 7.46
C ASP A 284 -12.18 -7.99 6.73
N VAL A 285 -11.47 -8.98 6.20
CA VAL A 285 -10.24 -8.77 5.41
C VAL A 285 -10.54 -7.98 4.14
N ALA A 286 -11.60 -8.30 3.40
CA ALA A 286 -12.00 -7.55 2.21
C ALA A 286 -12.37 -6.11 2.58
N LYS A 287 -13.19 -5.91 3.62
CA LYS A 287 -13.54 -4.57 4.13
C LYS A 287 -12.30 -3.77 4.55
N ALA A 288 -11.35 -4.41 5.24
CA ALA A 288 -10.11 -3.79 5.67
C ALA A 288 -9.23 -3.35 4.48
N LEU A 289 -8.99 -4.23 3.52
CA LEU A 289 -8.12 -3.94 2.37
C LEU A 289 -8.74 -2.91 1.40
N VAL A 290 -10.04 -2.99 1.17
CA VAL A 290 -10.78 -1.94 0.43
C VAL A 290 -10.73 -0.62 1.20
N GLY A 291 -10.90 -0.65 2.52
CA GLY A 291 -10.77 0.54 3.38
C GLY A 291 -9.39 1.20 3.26
N ILE A 292 -8.30 0.42 3.28
CA ILE A 292 -6.93 0.94 3.06
C ILE A 292 -6.81 1.57 1.68
N PHE A 293 -7.32 0.93 0.64
CA PHE A 293 -7.30 1.49 -0.71
C PHE A 293 -8.00 2.86 -0.76
N LEU A 294 -9.19 2.97 -0.17
CA LEU A 294 -9.95 4.22 -0.13
C LEU A 294 -9.23 5.30 0.69
N ASN A 295 -8.64 4.92 1.83
CA ASN A 295 -7.84 5.82 2.66
C ASN A 295 -6.60 6.32 1.91
N ASP A 296 -5.91 5.45 1.15
CA ASP A 296 -4.77 5.85 0.30
C ASP A 296 -5.19 6.83 -0.80
N GLN A 297 -6.36 6.62 -1.44
CA GLN A 297 -6.92 7.58 -2.39
C GLN A 297 -7.25 8.93 -1.73
N HIS A 298 -7.75 8.90 -0.50
CA HIS A 298 -7.99 10.12 0.29
C HIS A 298 -6.70 10.90 0.54
N ILE A 299 -5.61 10.23 0.98
CA ILE A 299 -4.30 10.86 1.17
C ILE A 299 -3.76 11.47 -0.14
N LYS A 300 -3.89 10.75 -1.26
CA LYS A 300 -3.50 11.26 -2.59
C LYS A 300 -4.32 12.49 -3.00
N ALA A 301 -5.60 12.51 -2.70
CA ALA A 301 -6.47 13.68 -2.96
C ALA A 301 -6.05 14.89 -2.12
N LEU A 302 -5.74 14.69 -0.83
CA LEU A 302 -5.21 15.75 0.04
C LEU A 302 -3.87 16.27 -0.48
N ALA A 303 -2.95 15.41 -0.89
CA ALA A 303 -1.67 15.80 -1.45
C ALA A 303 -1.83 16.58 -2.77
N LYS A 304 -2.75 16.17 -3.63
CA LYS A 304 -3.08 16.90 -4.88
C LYS A 304 -3.67 18.28 -4.60
N LYS A 305 -4.52 18.39 -3.57
CA LYS A 305 -5.07 19.68 -3.12
C LYS A 305 -3.95 20.58 -2.62
N ALA A 306 -3.06 20.08 -1.76
CA ALA A 306 -1.91 20.82 -1.24
C ALA A 306 -0.99 21.30 -2.38
N ALA A 307 -0.69 20.46 -3.36
CA ALA A 307 0.10 20.82 -4.52
C ALA A 307 -0.51 21.94 -5.38
N LYS A 308 -1.85 22.01 -5.44
CA LYS A 308 -2.55 23.12 -6.13
C LYS A 308 -2.55 24.44 -5.33
N GLN A 309 -2.48 24.33 -4.00
CA GLN A 309 -2.47 25.48 -3.09
C GLN A 309 -1.08 26.02 -2.82
N ALA A 310 -0.04 25.21 -3.03
CA ALA A 310 1.34 25.61 -2.90
C ALA A 310 1.70 26.69 -3.94
N SER A 311 2.42 27.74 -3.52
CA SER A 311 2.83 28.86 -4.39
C SER A 311 3.79 28.44 -5.48
N LYS A 312 4.61 27.40 -5.21
CA LYS A 312 5.53 26.80 -6.19
C LYS A 312 5.81 25.33 -5.88
N ALA A 313 6.14 24.57 -6.92
CA ALA A 313 6.67 23.21 -6.78
C ALA A 313 8.14 23.24 -6.33
N THR A 314 8.60 22.16 -5.71
CA THR A 314 10.01 21.99 -5.36
C THR A 314 10.81 21.58 -6.59
N GLY A 315 11.65 22.48 -7.09
CA GLY A 315 12.57 22.21 -8.20
C GLY A 315 13.91 21.65 -7.74
N HIS A 316 14.40 22.12 -6.58
CA HIS A 316 15.68 21.72 -5.99
C HIS A 316 15.55 21.57 -4.49
N ALA A 317 16.14 20.52 -3.95
CA ALA A 317 16.17 20.26 -2.51
C ALA A 317 17.61 20.22 -1.96
N ALA A 318 17.77 20.41 -0.68
CA ALA A 318 19.01 20.10 0.01
C ALA A 318 18.73 19.17 1.19
N VAL A 319 19.68 18.29 1.50
CA VAL A 319 19.66 17.41 2.66
C VAL A 319 20.92 17.67 3.46
N LEU A 320 20.75 18.01 4.74
CA LEU A 320 21.84 18.25 5.68
C LEU A 320 22.07 17.01 6.54
N GLY A 321 23.24 16.43 6.44
CA GLY A 321 23.58 15.10 6.95
C GLY A 321 23.52 14.04 5.85
N ALA A 322 24.61 13.32 5.66
CA ALA A 322 24.78 12.29 4.62
C ALA A 322 24.83 10.86 5.20
N GLY A 323 24.30 10.68 6.41
CA GLY A 323 24.13 9.37 7.03
C GLY A 323 23.07 8.53 6.32
N ILE A 324 22.69 7.40 6.94
CA ILE A 324 21.70 6.46 6.35
C ILE A 324 20.40 7.16 5.95
N MET A 325 19.86 8.03 6.82
CA MET A 325 18.62 8.74 6.54
C MET A 325 18.82 9.82 5.47
N GLY A 326 19.82 10.71 5.65
CA GLY A 326 20.05 11.79 4.69
C GLY A 326 20.42 11.30 3.30
N GLY A 327 21.27 10.28 3.19
CA GLY A 327 21.58 9.62 1.92
C GLY A 327 20.34 9.01 1.28
N GLY A 328 19.49 8.36 2.06
CA GLY A 328 18.22 7.79 1.61
C GLY A 328 17.23 8.85 1.10
N ILE A 329 17.13 10.00 1.78
CA ILE A 329 16.26 11.13 1.39
C ILE A 329 16.77 11.75 0.07
N ALA A 330 18.07 12.03 -0.04
CA ALA A 330 18.69 12.56 -1.25
C ALA A 330 18.48 11.62 -2.46
N TYR A 331 18.70 10.32 -2.27
CA TYR A 331 18.42 9.30 -3.28
C TYR A 331 16.94 9.30 -3.70
N GLN A 332 16.02 9.32 -2.74
CA GLN A 332 14.58 9.28 -3.03
C GLN A 332 14.16 10.50 -3.86
N SER A 333 14.62 11.69 -3.51
CA SER A 333 14.38 12.93 -4.26
C SER A 333 14.93 12.84 -5.69
N ALA A 334 16.20 12.52 -5.85
CA ALA A 334 16.87 12.41 -7.15
C ALA A 334 16.26 11.33 -8.05
N SER A 335 15.88 10.17 -7.48
CA SER A 335 15.25 9.07 -8.22
C SER A 335 13.90 9.44 -8.84
N LYS A 336 13.25 10.47 -8.29
CA LYS A 336 11.98 11.03 -8.75
C LYS A 336 12.14 12.30 -9.61
N GLY A 337 13.39 12.63 -9.97
CA GLY A 337 13.68 13.75 -10.86
C GLY A 337 13.82 15.11 -10.16
N ILE A 338 13.87 15.15 -8.82
CA ILE A 338 14.11 16.37 -8.06
C ILE A 338 15.56 16.35 -7.57
N PRO A 339 16.46 17.19 -8.14
CA PRO A 339 17.86 17.26 -7.74
C PRO A 339 18.02 17.60 -6.27
N ALA A 340 18.99 16.97 -5.62
CA ALA A 340 19.26 17.15 -4.20
C ALA A 340 20.75 17.46 -3.95
N VAL A 341 21.02 18.56 -3.26
CA VAL A 341 22.32 18.84 -2.68
C VAL A 341 22.43 18.07 -1.36
N MET A 342 23.42 17.20 -1.23
CA MET A 342 23.66 16.41 0.00
C MET A 342 24.90 16.96 0.71
N LYS A 343 24.68 17.68 1.81
CA LYS A 343 25.74 18.37 2.58
C LYS A 343 26.05 17.64 3.87
N ASP A 344 27.33 17.43 4.14
CA ASP A 344 27.81 16.94 5.45
C ASP A 344 29.07 17.71 5.85
N ILE A 345 29.56 17.44 7.06
CA ILE A 345 30.79 18.05 7.61
C ILE A 345 32.05 17.23 7.33
N ASN A 346 31.91 16.00 6.83
CA ASN A 346 33.02 15.13 6.51
C ASN A 346 32.78 14.27 5.25
N GLU A 347 33.87 13.97 4.54
CA GLU A 347 33.85 13.20 3.29
C GLU A 347 33.41 11.75 3.48
N LYS A 348 33.66 11.13 4.65
CA LYS A 348 33.25 9.74 4.91
C LYS A 348 31.74 9.60 4.93
N ALA A 349 31.03 10.57 5.52
CA ALA A 349 29.58 10.57 5.54
C ALA A 349 29.03 10.79 4.10
N LEU A 350 29.62 11.70 3.31
CA LEU A 350 29.24 11.89 1.90
C LEU A 350 29.45 10.60 1.09
N ALA A 351 30.58 9.94 1.29
CA ALA A 351 30.88 8.66 0.63
C ALA A 351 29.88 7.56 1.04
N LEU A 352 29.44 7.52 2.29
CA LEU A 352 28.41 6.60 2.78
C LEU A 352 27.06 6.84 2.06
N GLY A 353 26.59 8.09 2.02
CA GLY A 353 25.33 8.44 1.37
C GLY A 353 25.33 8.14 -0.12
N MET A 354 26.42 8.48 -0.85
CA MET A 354 26.58 8.14 -2.26
C MET A 354 26.71 6.64 -2.50
N GLY A 355 27.40 5.93 -1.61
CA GLY A 355 27.55 4.46 -1.66
C GLY A 355 26.19 3.75 -1.55
N GLU A 356 25.32 4.17 -0.64
CA GLU A 356 23.97 3.59 -0.52
C GLU A 356 23.11 3.89 -1.75
N ALA A 357 23.14 5.10 -2.29
CA ALA A 357 22.45 5.45 -3.53
C ALA A 357 22.92 4.57 -4.70
N THR A 358 24.23 4.40 -4.87
CA THR A 358 24.83 3.55 -5.90
C THR A 358 24.41 2.10 -5.76
N LYS A 359 24.43 1.55 -4.54
CA LYS A 359 24.01 0.18 -4.24
C LYS A 359 22.54 -0.08 -4.60
N LEU A 360 21.66 0.86 -4.27
CA LEU A 360 20.23 0.76 -4.61
C LEU A 360 20.01 0.78 -6.12
N LEU A 361 20.71 1.65 -6.84
CA LEU A 361 20.63 1.75 -8.30
C LEU A 361 21.20 0.52 -9.01
N ASN A 362 22.33 -0.01 -8.55
CA ASN A 362 22.89 -1.27 -9.05
C ASN A 362 21.88 -2.43 -8.90
N GLY A 363 21.23 -2.54 -7.75
CA GLY A 363 20.21 -3.56 -7.53
C GLY A 363 18.96 -3.41 -8.42
N GLN A 364 18.66 -2.20 -8.92
CA GLN A 364 17.59 -1.97 -9.91
C GLN A 364 18.07 -2.30 -11.33
N LEU A 365 19.31 -1.93 -11.68
CA LEU A 365 19.95 -2.22 -12.95
C LEU A 365 20.07 -3.73 -13.18
N GLU A 366 20.58 -4.49 -12.20
CA GLU A 366 20.66 -5.96 -12.25
C GLU A 366 19.30 -6.65 -12.45
N LYS A 367 18.22 -6.05 -11.97
CA LYS A 367 16.85 -6.54 -12.15
C LYS A 367 16.19 -6.04 -13.45
N GLY A 368 16.92 -5.31 -14.30
CA GLY A 368 16.38 -4.74 -15.53
C GLY A 368 15.27 -3.71 -15.33
N ARG A 369 15.17 -3.09 -14.14
CA ARG A 369 14.15 -2.07 -13.83
C ARG A 369 14.52 -0.67 -14.33
N ILE A 370 15.81 -0.41 -14.44
CA ILE A 370 16.39 0.79 -15.02
C ILE A 370 17.55 0.39 -15.94
N ASP A 371 17.94 1.26 -16.84
CA ASP A 371 19.15 1.15 -17.64
C ASP A 371 20.32 1.98 -17.06
N GLY A 372 21.49 1.88 -17.69
CA GLY A 372 22.67 2.64 -17.27
C GLY A 372 22.54 4.15 -17.45
N ILE A 373 21.73 4.60 -18.42
CA ILE A 373 21.47 6.03 -18.67
C ILE A 373 20.67 6.58 -17.49
N LYS A 374 19.59 5.90 -17.09
CA LYS A 374 18.78 6.30 -15.95
C LYS A 374 19.56 6.29 -14.64
N MET A 375 20.42 5.28 -14.43
CA MET A 375 21.32 5.24 -13.28
C MET A 375 22.24 6.47 -13.24
N GLY A 376 22.88 6.81 -14.35
CA GLY A 376 23.74 8.00 -14.47
C GLY A 376 22.98 9.30 -14.17
N GLN A 377 21.75 9.45 -14.70
CA GLN A 377 20.89 10.59 -14.44
C GLN A 377 20.58 10.78 -12.95
N VAL A 378 20.24 9.70 -12.24
CA VAL A 378 19.93 9.78 -10.80
C VAL A 378 21.17 10.13 -9.98
N LEU A 379 22.32 9.51 -10.26
CA LEU A 379 23.57 9.81 -9.54
C LEU A 379 24.03 11.26 -9.77
N SER A 380 23.93 11.78 -11.00
CA SER A 380 24.28 13.17 -11.31
C SER A 380 23.31 14.20 -10.73
N ALA A 381 22.12 13.79 -10.35
CA ALA A 381 21.13 14.63 -9.66
C ALA A 381 21.38 14.75 -8.13
N ILE A 382 22.37 14.03 -7.59
CA ILE A 382 22.80 14.17 -6.19
C ILE A 382 24.15 14.90 -6.20
N THR A 383 24.20 16.08 -5.56
CA THR A 383 25.43 16.86 -5.45
C THR A 383 25.99 16.76 -4.03
N PRO A 384 26.99 15.90 -3.76
CA PRO A 384 27.63 15.84 -2.45
C PRO A 384 28.53 17.07 -2.25
N THR A 385 28.50 17.68 -1.05
CA THR A 385 29.27 18.88 -0.74
C THR A 385 29.59 19.00 0.74
N LEU A 386 30.72 19.64 1.06
CA LEU A 386 31.10 20.03 2.42
C LEU A 386 30.69 21.48 2.75
N SER A 387 30.33 22.29 1.74
CA SER A 387 29.98 23.70 1.89
C SER A 387 28.50 23.96 1.67
N TYR A 388 28.02 25.14 2.09
CA TYR A 388 26.66 25.60 1.85
C TYR A 388 26.48 26.34 0.50
N ASP A 389 27.51 26.48 -0.33
CA ASP A 389 27.44 27.29 -1.55
C ASP A 389 26.33 26.86 -2.50
N ASN A 390 26.12 25.55 -2.64
CA ASN A 390 25.07 24.98 -3.48
C ASN A 390 23.69 24.92 -2.79
N VAL A 391 23.59 25.30 -1.51
CA VAL A 391 22.33 25.26 -0.74
C VAL A 391 21.54 26.57 -0.86
N LYS A 392 22.17 27.67 -1.28
CA LYS A 392 21.57 29.01 -1.29
C LYS A 392 20.27 29.15 -2.10
N HIS A 393 20.13 28.37 -3.17
CA HIS A 393 19.05 28.51 -4.15
C HIS A 393 18.06 27.34 -4.15
N VAL A 394 18.05 26.53 -3.10
CA VAL A 394 17.10 25.41 -3.00
C VAL A 394 15.73 25.89 -2.50
N ASP A 395 14.71 25.13 -2.85
CA ASP A 395 13.33 25.42 -2.44
C ASP A 395 12.99 24.84 -1.07
N VAL A 396 13.57 23.69 -0.75
CA VAL A 396 13.35 22.95 0.50
C VAL A 396 14.67 22.39 1.02
N VAL A 397 14.91 22.56 2.31
CA VAL A 397 16.02 21.94 3.05
C VAL A 397 15.45 20.92 4.03
N VAL A 398 15.94 19.68 3.98
CA VAL A 398 15.63 18.64 4.97
C VAL A 398 16.87 18.40 5.85
N GLU A 399 16.77 18.77 7.12
CA GLU A 399 17.82 18.52 8.12
C GLU A 399 17.70 17.07 8.63
N ALA A 400 18.78 16.30 8.53
CA ALA A 400 18.88 14.91 8.93
C ALA A 400 20.22 14.62 9.65
N VAL A 401 20.69 15.57 10.47
CA VAL A 401 21.89 15.42 11.30
C VAL A 401 21.58 14.62 12.57
N VAL A 402 22.57 14.42 13.43
CA VAL A 402 22.44 13.64 14.68
C VAL A 402 21.25 14.10 15.53
N GLU A 403 20.57 13.13 16.19
CA GLU A 403 19.36 13.38 17.00
C GLU A 403 19.73 14.05 18.34
N ASN A 404 20.12 15.31 18.26
CA ASN A 404 20.47 16.15 19.39
C ASN A 404 19.86 17.55 19.22
N PRO A 405 19.02 18.03 20.16
CA PRO A 405 18.31 19.31 20.03
C PRO A 405 19.23 20.50 19.81
N LYS A 406 20.38 20.55 20.51
CA LYS A 406 21.34 21.67 20.40
C LYS A 406 22.03 21.69 19.04
N VAL A 407 22.44 20.52 18.53
CA VAL A 407 23.08 20.40 17.23
C VAL A 407 22.09 20.76 16.13
N LYS A 408 20.88 20.24 16.20
CA LYS A 408 19.82 20.54 15.21
C LYS A 408 19.48 22.03 15.21
N ALA A 409 19.30 22.64 16.37
CA ALA A 409 19.00 24.07 16.49
C ALA A 409 20.11 24.93 15.88
N ALA A 410 21.38 24.58 16.15
CA ALA A 410 22.54 25.30 15.58
C ALA A 410 22.57 25.19 14.04
N VAL A 411 22.42 23.99 13.49
CA VAL A 411 22.42 23.75 12.03
C VAL A 411 21.25 24.46 11.36
N LEU A 412 20.05 24.39 11.93
CA LEU A 412 18.86 25.04 11.40
C LEU A 412 19.00 26.57 11.40
N GLY A 413 19.53 27.15 12.50
CA GLY A 413 19.78 28.60 12.58
C GLY A 413 20.85 29.07 11.59
N GLU A 414 21.91 28.27 11.38
CA GLU A 414 22.96 28.56 10.40
C GLU A 414 22.41 28.55 8.97
N VAL A 415 21.73 27.49 8.58
CA VAL A 415 21.21 27.34 7.21
C VAL A 415 20.10 28.34 6.88
N GLU A 416 19.28 28.71 7.87
CA GLU A 416 18.24 29.73 7.69
C GLU A 416 18.84 31.09 7.21
N GLY A 417 20.04 31.43 7.71
CA GLY A 417 20.77 32.64 7.29
C GLY A 417 21.35 32.57 5.86
N ILE A 418 21.37 31.41 5.25
CA ILE A 418 22.03 31.15 3.95
C ILE A 418 21.00 31.01 2.82
N ILE A 419 19.89 30.35 3.08
CA ILE A 419 18.85 30.06 2.07
C ILE A 419 17.96 31.27 1.80
N GLY A 420 17.27 31.24 0.64
CA GLY A 420 16.31 32.26 0.28
C GLY A 420 15.20 32.45 1.31
N GLU A 421 14.63 33.65 1.37
CA GLU A 421 13.60 34.01 2.37
C GLU A 421 12.33 33.18 2.23
N ASP A 422 12.04 32.72 1.05
CA ASP A 422 10.87 31.89 0.72
C ASP A 422 11.17 30.38 0.76
N ALA A 423 12.43 29.99 1.02
CA ALA A 423 12.77 28.57 1.17
C ALA A 423 12.17 27.96 2.45
N VAL A 424 11.79 26.70 2.34
CA VAL A 424 11.26 25.93 3.46
C VAL A 424 12.35 25.14 4.16
N LEU A 425 12.38 25.20 5.47
CA LEU A 425 13.16 24.31 6.34
C LEU A 425 12.29 23.17 6.86
N ALA A 426 12.84 21.97 6.87
CA ALA A 426 12.22 20.82 7.52
C ALA A 426 13.24 20.03 8.34
N SER A 427 12.83 19.46 9.46
CA SER A 427 13.67 18.55 10.25
C SER A 427 13.15 17.11 10.16
N ASN A 428 14.06 16.17 9.93
CA ASN A 428 13.77 14.72 9.96
C ASN A 428 13.92 14.14 11.39
N THR A 429 13.80 14.97 12.42
CA THR A 429 13.81 14.45 13.80
C THR A 429 12.71 13.41 14.00
N SER A 430 12.96 12.42 14.87
CA SER A 430 11.99 11.37 15.18
C SER A 430 11.16 11.63 16.43
N THR A 431 11.65 12.45 17.35
CA THR A 431 11.03 12.63 18.68
C THR A 431 11.03 14.06 19.19
N ILE A 432 11.94 14.91 18.70
CA ILE A 432 12.10 16.29 19.22
C ILE A 432 10.95 17.15 18.68
N PRO A 433 10.15 17.81 19.57
CA PRO A 433 9.08 18.68 19.11
C PRO A 433 9.55 19.76 18.15
N ILE A 434 8.86 19.93 17.06
CA ILE A 434 9.17 20.93 16.02
C ILE A 434 9.10 22.35 16.58
N SER A 435 8.11 22.63 17.42
CA SER A 435 7.96 23.93 18.09
C SER A 435 9.15 24.25 19.01
N LEU A 436 9.83 23.24 19.56
CA LEU A 436 11.06 23.44 20.34
C LEU A 436 12.23 23.88 19.43
N LEU A 437 12.41 23.22 18.28
CA LEU A 437 13.46 23.56 17.32
C LEU A 437 13.20 24.92 16.65
N ALA A 438 11.95 25.30 16.48
CA ALA A 438 11.54 26.57 15.88
C ALA A 438 11.91 27.81 16.71
N LYS A 439 12.11 27.66 18.04
CA LYS A 439 12.37 28.80 18.96
C LYS A 439 13.60 29.64 18.59
N GLY A 440 14.59 29.04 17.92
CA GLY A 440 15.81 29.72 17.48
C GLY A 440 15.77 30.31 16.08
N LEU A 441 14.67 30.11 15.36
CA LEU A 441 14.54 30.56 13.97
C LEU A 441 13.94 31.96 13.86
N LYS A 442 14.38 32.69 12.84
CA LYS A 442 13.85 34.02 12.50
C LYS A 442 12.55 33.94 11.70
N ARG A 443 12.38 32.83 10.95
CA ARG A 443 11.22 32.56 10.07
C ARG A 443 10.57 31.23 10.45
N PRO A 444 10.10 31.06 11.69
CA PRO A 444 9.51 29.78 12.14
C PRO A 444 8.27 29.38 11.35
N GLN A 445 7.60 30.31 10.67
CA GLN A 445 6.47 30.00 9.76
C GLN A 445 6.88 29.20 8.52
N ASN A 446 8.18 29.24 8.14
CA ASN A 446 8.74 28.48 7.02
C ASN A 446 9.39 27.16 7.48
N PHE A 447 9.13 26.73 8.71
CA PHE A 447 9.69 25.53 9.30
C PHE A 447 8.64 24.52 9.71
N CYS A 448 8.89 23.24 9.42
CA CYS A 448 8.05 22.11 9.82
C CYS A 448 8.88 20.85 10.08
N GLY A 449 8.26 19.77 10.52
CA GLY A 449 8.86 18.45 10.51
C GLY A 449 8.59 17.72 9.20
N MET A 450 9.55 16.91 8.75
CA MET A 450 9.40 15.99 7.62
C MET A 450 10.06 14.67 8.00
N HIS A 451 9.33 13.83 8.72
CA HIS A 451 9.82 12.60 9.32
C HIS A 451 9.69 11.43 8.37
N PHE A 452 10.82 10.93 7.89
CA PHE A 452 10.93 9.73 7.06
C PHE A 452 11.18 8.50 7.92
N PHE A 453 10.84 7.33 7.38
CA PHE A 453 11.05 6.03 8.02
C PHE A 453 12.13 5.22 7.30
N ASN A 454 12.94 4.52 8.08
CA ASN A 454 14.02 3.69 7.54
C ASN A 454 13.50 2.29 7.13
N PRO A 455 13.87 1.77 5.94
CA PRO A 455 14.67 2.39 4.87
C PRO A 455 13.81 3.31 3.97
N VAL A 456 14.31 4.53 3.74
CA VAL A 456 13.55 5.60 3.05
C VAL A 456 12.95 5.16 1.71
N HIS A 457 13.70 4.40 0.90
CA HIS A 457 13.25 3.96 -0.43
C HIS A 457 12.10 2.94 -0.40
N ARG A 458 11.84 2.29 0.74
CA ARG A 458 10.78 1.26 0.90
C ARG A 458 9.58 1.75 1.68
N MET A 459 9.83 2.57 2.70
CA MET A 459 8.76 3.04 3.58
C MET A 459 7.93 4.11 2.88
N PRO A 460 6.64 3.89 2.65
CA PRO A 460 5.82 4.82 1.89
C PRO A 460 5.44 6.08 2.67
N LEU A 461 5.33 6.01 3.99
CA LEU A 461 4.90 7.12 4.85
C LEU A 461 5.96 8.20 4.99
N VAL A 462 5.51 9.45 5.00
CA VAL A 462 6.22 10.60 5.56
C VAL A 462 5.24 11.35 6.45
N GLU A 463 5.57 11.53 7.74
CA GLU A 463 4.83 12.45 8.61
C GLU A 463 5.29 13.88 8.33
N ILE A 464 4.34 14.76 8.06
CA ILE A 464 4.57 16.20 7.96
C ILE A 464 4.06 16.84 9.25
N ILE A 465 4.99 17.34 10.08
CA ILE A 465 4.65 17.81 11.41
C ILE A 465 4.47 19.34 11.39
N ARG A 466 3.27 19.76 11.73
CA ARG A 466 2.91 21.16 11.89
C ARG A 466 3.30 21.64 13.29
N GLY A 467 4.32 22.50 13.40
CA GLY A 467 4.63 23.23 14.62
C GLY A 467 3.64 24.38 14.86
N GLU A 468 3.67 24.96 16.07
CA GLU A 468 2.74 26.03 16.46
C GLU A 468 2.74 27.24 15.52
N GLN A 469 3.87 27.55 14.91
CA GLN A 469 4.04 28.72 14.04
C GLN A 469 4.11 28.36 12.55
N THR A 470 4.06 27.08 12.21
CA THR A 470 4.16 26.61 10.83
C THR A 470 2.98 27.10 9.98
N SER A 471 3.27 27.77 8.87
CA SER A 471 2.25 28.28 7.96
C SER A 471 1.60 27.17 7.11
N ASP A 472 0.38 27.42 6.62
CA ASP A 472 -0.29 26.53 5.67
C ASP A 472 0.48 26.40 4.34
N GLU A 473 1.12 27.49 3.90
CA GLU A 473 1.98 27.48 2.72
C GLU A 473 3.14 26.50 2.88
N THR A 474 3.83 26.52 4.01
CA THR A 474 4.91 25.58 4.32
C THR A 474 4.43 24.13 4.27
N ILE A 475 3.29 23.85 4.92
CA ILE A 475 2.70 22.51 4.90
C ILE A 475 2.33 22.09 3.47
N ASN A 476 1.67 22.94 2.69
CA ASN A 476 1.28 22.62 1.32
C ASN A 476 2.48 22.30 0.43
N ARG A 477 3.57 23.08 0.54
CA ARG A 477 4.80 22.85 -0.22
C ARG A 477 5.50 21.55 0.17
N VAL A 478 5.59 21.23 1.46
CA VAL A 478 6.27 20.01 1.93
C VAL A 478 5.43 18.77 1.63
N VAL A 479 4.10 18.86 1.75
CA VAL A 479 3.18 17.78 1.32
C VAL A 479 3.32 17.52 -0.18
N ALA A 480 3.35 18.58 -1.00
CA ALA A 480 3.55 18.47 -2.45
C ALA A 480 4.91 17.83 -2.78
N TYR A 481 5.98 18.23 -2.08
CA TYR A 481 7.32 17.65 -2.25
C TYR A 481 7.36 16.16 -1.87
N ALA A 482 6.80 15.79 -0.73
CA ALA A 482 6.72 14.38 -0.31
C ALA A 482 5.95 13.53 -1.34
N ALA A 483 4.82 14.03 -1.84
CA ALA A 483 4.04 13.36 -2.89
C ALA A 483 4.82 13.22 -4.21
N ALA A 484 5.56 14.27 -4.62
CA ALA A 484 6.43 14.23 -5.79
C ALA A 484 7.58 13.22 -5.65
N MET A 485 8.07 13.01 -4.42
CA MET A 485 9.02 11.93 -4.10
C MET A 485 8.37 10.52 -4.13
N GLY A 486 7.08 10.41 -4.42
CA GLY A 486 6.34 9.14 -4.43
C GLY A 486 6.04 8.61 -3.03
N LYS A 487 5.95 9.50 -2.03
CA LYS A 487 5.57 9.18 -0.66
C LYS A 487 4.09 9.45 -0.41
N SER A 488 3.57 8.87 0.67
CA SER A 488 2.24 9.13 1.21
C SER A 488 2.38 10.09 2.40
N PRO A 489 2.20 11.41 2.21
CA PRO A 489 2.33 12.38 3.28
C PRO A 489 1.09 12.38 4.17
N VAL A 490 1.29 12.31 5.48
CA VAL A 490 0.23 12.51 6.48
C VAL A 490 0.62 13.72 7.34
N VAL A 491 -0.24 14.71 7.40
CA VAL A 491 -0.03 15.91 8.22
C VAL A 491 -0.47 15.63 9.65
N VAL A 492 0.40 15.88 10.61
CA VAL A 492 0.12 15.72 12.03
C VAL A 492 0.50 16.98 12.80
N ASN A 493 -0.17 17.24 13.92
CA ASN A 493 0.22 18.33 14.81
C ASN A 493 1.37 17.91 15.72
N ASP A 494 2.15 18.91 16.15
CA ASP A 494 3.39 18.73 16.92
C ASP A 494 3.11 18.21 18.33
N CYS A 495 3.83 17.17 18.69
CA CYS A 495 3.94 16.68 20.07
C CYS A 495 5.19 15.78 20.18
N PRO A 496 5.64 15.39 21.39
CA PRO A 496 6.73 14.43 21.54
C PRO A 496 6.43 13.11 20.80
N GLY A 497 7.34 12.70 19.90
CA GLY A 497 7.18 11.48 19.08
C GLY A 497 6.13 11.56 17.99
N PHE A 498 5.52 12.72 17.75
CA PHE A 498 4.51 12.99 16.73
C PHE A 498 3.32 12.01 16.82
N PHE A 499 2.90 11.40 15.71
CA PHE A 499 1.85 10.37 15.76
C PHE A 499 2.45 8.95 15.88
N VAL A 500 3.29 8.55 14.93
CA VAL A 500 3.73 7.15 14.79
C VAL A 500 4.56 6.69 16.00
N ASN A 501 5.55 7.45 16.43
CA ASN A 501 6.35 7.07 17.59
C ASN A 501 5.55 7.19 18.90
N ARG A 502 4.72 8.22 19.04
CA ARG A 502 3.86 8.38 20.21
C ARG A 502 2.99 7.15 20.47
N VAL A 503 2.43 6.53 19.42
CA VAL A 503 1.57 5.36 19.58
C VAL A 503 2.35 4.04 19.64
N LEU A 504 3.59 4.00 19.14
CA LEU A 504 4.45 2.83 19.23
C LEU A 504 4.97 2.58 20.66
N PHE A 505 5.29 3.62 21.42
CA PHE A 505 5.86 3.45 22.76
C PHE A 505 4.89 2.82 23.78
N PRO A 506 3.59 3.10 23.80
CA PRO A 506 2.61 2.31 24.55
C PRO A 506 2.64 0.81 24.24
N TYR A 507 2.89 0.43 22.99
CA TYR A 507 3.09 -0.97 22.62
C TYR A 507 4.32 -1.58 23.32
N PHE A 508 5.44 -0.89 23.36
CA PHE A 508 6.62 -1.31 24.11
C PHE A 508 6.41 -1.29 25.63
N PHE A 509 5.57 -0.38 26.13
CA PHE A 509 5.15 -0.41 27.52
C PHE A 509 4.42 -1.71 27.88
N GLY A 510 3.48 -2.14 27.03
CA GLY A 510 2.79 -3.42 27.17
C GLY A 510 3.75 -4.60 27.16
N PHE A 511 4.74 -4.58 26.27
CA PHE A 511 5.80 -5.58 26.21
C PHE A 511 6.64 -5.64 27.47
N ASN A 512 7.15 -4.50 27.96
CA ASN A 512 7.93 -4.45 29.21
C ASN A 512 7.14 -4.99 30.39
N LYS A 513 5.83 -4.66 30.48
CA LYS A 513 4.95 -5.13 31.54
C LYS A 513 4.70 -6.64 31.48
N LEU A 514 4.54 -7.22 30.29
CA LEU A 514 4.44 -8.67 30.11
C LEU A 514 5.72 -9.38 30.54
N VAL A 515 6.90 -8.87 30.15
CA VAL A 515 8.19 -9.44 30.57
C VAL A 515 8.37 -9.35 32.09
N ALA A 516 8.04 -8.20 32.70
CA ALA A 516 8.10 -8.03 34.15
C ALA A 516 7.15 -8.98 34.89
N ASP A 517 6.00 -9.32 34.31
CA ASP A 517 5.07 -10.30 34.87
C ASP A 517 5.46 -11.75 34.59
N GLY A 518 6.62 -12.03 33.97
CA GLY A 518 7.16 -13.39 33.77
C GLY A 518 6.85 -14.01 32.41
N ALA A 519 6.35 -13.24 31.46
CA ALA A 519 6.14 -13.73 30.09
C ALA A 519 7.49 -14.02 29.40
N ASP A 520 7.52 -15.09 28.63
CA ASP A 520 8.62 -15.38 27.70
C ASP A 520 8.56 -14.42 26.51
N PHE A 521 9.55 -13.54 26.36
CA PHE A 521 9.57 -12.54 25.28
C PHE A 521 9.53 -13.16 23.88
N ALA A 522 10.09 -14.36 23.68
CA ALA A 522 10.05 -15.06 22.41
C ALA A 522 8.64 -15.61 22.11
N ALA A 523 7.91 -16.02 23.15
CA ALA A 523 6.51 -16.41 23.01
C ALA A 523 5.62 -15.20 22.67
N VAL A 524 5.88 -14.02 23.29
CA VAL A 524 5.20 -12.76 22.95
C VAL A 524 5.44 -12.40 21.49
N ASP A 525 6.70 -12.42 21.03
CA ASP A 525 7.04 -12.17 19.62
C ASP A 525 6.25 -13.09 18.69
N LYS A 526 6.24 -14.39 18.99
CA LYS A 526 5.56 -15.39 18.16
C LYS A 526 4.05 -15.13 18.06
N VAL A 527 3.41 -14.78 19.16
CA VAL A 527 1.97 -14.48 19.18
C VAL A 527 1.68 -13.23 18.36
N MET A 528 2.46 -12.16 18.56
CA MET A 528 2.26 -10.90 17.82
C MET A 528 2.52 -11.06 16.33
N GLU A 529 3.52 -11.86 15.92
CA GLU A 529 3.81 -12.15 14.51
C GLU A 529 2.74 -13.07 13.88
N LYS A 530 2.39 -14.18 14.55
CA LYS A 530 1.60 -15.26 13.93
C LYS A 530 0.10 -15.10 14.11
N GLU A 531 -0.35 -14.57 15.25
CA GLU A 531 -1.78 -14.47 15.57
C GLU A 531 -2.30 -13.04 15.30
N PHE A 532 -1.61 -12.01 15.79
CA PHE A 532 -2.02 -10.63 15.47
C PHE A 532 -1.67 -10.24 14.03
N GLY A 533 -0.50 -10.66 13.53
CA GLY A 533 -0.06 -10.47 12.15
C GLY A 533 0.96 -9.34 11.95
N TRP A 534 1.62 -8.86 13.00
CA TRP A 534 2.73 -7.91 12.86
C TRP A 534 3.88 -8.54 12.06
N PRO A 535 4.63 -7.74 11.26
CA PRO A 535 5.79 -8.25 10.53
C PRO A 535 6.94 -8.67 11.44
N MET A 536 7.00 -8.08 12.63
CA MET A 536 7.99 -8.38 13.68
C MET A 536 7.33 -8.31 15.05
N GLY A 537 7.70 -9.23 15.94
CA GLY A 537 7.33 -9.15 17.35
C GLY A 537 8.09 -8.02 18.07
N PRO A 538 7.66 -7.62 19.28
CA PRO A 538 8.20 -6.45 19.97
C PRO A 538 9.70 -6.56 20.32
N ALA A 539 10.18 -7.71 20.79
CA ALA A 539 11.58 -7.92 21.10
C ALA A 539 12.45 -7.87 19.84
N TYR A 540 11.99 -8.52 18.77
CA TYR A 540 12.69 -8.50 17.49
C TYR A 540 12.68 -7.09 16.87
N LEU A 541 11.58 -6.36 16.94
CA LEU A 541 11.48 -4.98 16.46
C LEU A 541 12.49 -4.06 17.19
N LEU A 542 12.61 -4.17 18.51
CA LEU A 542 13.60 -3.43 19.31
C LEU A 542 15.03 -3.75 18.88
N ASP A 543 15.34 -5.02 18.61
CA ASP A 543 16.65 -5.42 18.11
C ASP A 543 16.97 -4.87 16.71
N VAL A 544 15.96 -4.74 15.84
CA VAL A 544 16.12 -4.18 14.48
C VAL A 544 16.29 -2.67 14.50
N VAL A 545 15.47 -1.96 15.28
CA VAL A 545 15.50 -0.50 15.41
C VAL A 545 16.75 -0.04 16.17
N GLY A 546 17.17 -0.83 17.12
CA GLY A 546 18.24 -0.54 18.08
C GLY A 546 17.67 -0.22 19.46
N ILE A 547 18.07 -1.03 20.44
CA ILE A 547 17.60 -0.90 21.84
C ILE A 547 18.01 0.44 22.46
N ASP A 548 19.18 0.97 22.11
CA ASP A 548 19.61 2.32 22.51
C ASP A 548 18.67 3.41 21.95
N THR A 549 18.25 3.29 20.71
CA THR A 549 17.25 4.18 20.10
C THR A 549 15.91 4.07 20.84
N GLY A 550 15.46 2.83 21.13
CA GLY A 550 14.24 2.58 21.90
C GLY A 550 14.31 3.12 23.33
N HIS A 551 15.46 2.97 24.00
CA HIS A 551 15.69 3.49 25.37
C HIS A 551 15.58 5.03 25.41
N HIS A 552 16.36 5.73 24.56
CA HIS A 552 16.35 7.20 24.53
C HIS A 552 15.01 7.80 24.12
N ALA A 553 14.36 7.22 23.11
CA ALA A 553 13.05 7.68 22.70
C ALA A 553 11.98 7.40 23.78
N GLY A 554 12.10 6.28 24.50
CA GLY A 554 11.26 5.98 25.68
C GLY A 554 11.37 7.04 26.76
N ASP A 555 12.57 7.56 27.02
CA ASP A 555 12.78 8.65 27.98
C ASP A 555 12.11 9.95 27.53
N VAL A 556 12.18 10.27 26.23
CA VAL A 556 11.48 11.43 25.65
C VAL A 556 9.96 11.28 25.82
N MET A 557 9.42 10.08 25.57
CA MET A 557 7.97 9.82 25.74
C MET A 557 7.56 9.93 27.22
N ALA A 558 8.36 9.39 28.13
CA ALA A 558 8.10 9.47 29.58
C ALA A 558 8.09 10.93 30.08
N GLN A 559 9.00 11.77 29.57
CA GLN A 559 9.03 13.19 29.87
C GLN A 559 7.87 13.97 29.23
N GLY A 560 7.50 13.63 28.00
CA GLY A 560 6.45 14.28 27.26
C GLY A 560 5.04 13.93 27.77
N PHE A 561 4.86 12.73 28.29
CA PHE A 561 3.56 12.20 28.76
C PHE A 561 3.67 11.60 30.18
N PRO A 562 4.08 12.39 31.19
CA PRO A 562 4.40 11.86 32.53
C PRO A 562 3.19 11.23 33.24
N ALA A 563 1.97 11.66 32.91
CA ALA A 563 0.76 11.11 33.53
C ALA A 563 0.44 9.65 33.15
N ARG A 564 0.99 9.15 32.02
CA ARG A 564 0.68 7.80 31.53
C ARG A 564 1.85 6.98 30.97
N MET A 565 2.96 7.63 30.59
CA MET A 565 4.14 6.95 30.02
C MET A 565 5.38 7.04 30.92
N SER A 566 5.24 7.51 32.17
CA SER A 566 6.35 7.53 33.12
C SER A 566 6.82 6.11 33.44
N LYS A 567 8.14 5.96 33.62
CA LYS A 567 8.77 4.70 34.04
C LYS A 567 8.61 4.54 35.54
N GLU A 568 7.86 3.55 36.00
CA GLU A 568 7.71 3.22 37.42
C GLU A 568 8.87 2.38 37.98
N ALA A 569 9.52 1.61 37.08
CA ALA A 569 10.62 0.71 37.43
C ALA A 569 11.54 0.50 36.21
N ARG A 570 12.70 -0.12 36.48
CA ARG A 570 13.64 -0.57 35.45
C ARG A 570 12.97 -1.56 34.49
N THR A 571 13.01 -1.25 33.21
CA THR A 571 12.32 -2.05 32.15
C THR A 571 13.26 -3.07 31.50
N ALA A 572 12.71 -3.99 30.71
CA ALA A 572 13.51 -4.92 29.91
C ALA A 572 14.41 -4.19 28.90
N ILE A 573 13.93 -3.07 28.34
CA ILE A 573 14.72 -2.22 27.43
C ILE A 573 15.90 -1.60 28.18
N ASP A 574 15.69 -1.09 29.41
CA ASP A 574 16.76 -0.50 30.23
C ASP A 574 17.84 -1.53 30.57
N VAL A 575 17.43 -2.76 30.95
CA VAL A 575 18.37 -3.87 31.25
C VAL A 575 19.27 -4.16 30.06
N MET A 576 18.70 -4.30 28.86
CA MET A 576 19.48 -4.58 27.65
C MET A 576 20.40 -3.41 27.28
N TYR A 577 19.92 -2.17 27.42
CA TYR A 577 20.69 -0.96 27.15
C TYR A 577 21.94 -0.85 28.07
N GLU A 578 21.77 -1.06 29.36
CA GLU A 578 22.84 -0.93 30.40
C GLU A 578 24.00 -1.90 30.16
N VAL A 579 23.72 -3.07 29.59
CA VAL A 579 24.76 -4.07 29.22
C VAL A 579 25.19 -3.96 27.75
N SER A 580 24.88 -2.84 27.10
CA SER A 580 25.25 -2.57 25.70
C SER A 580 24.78 -3.64 24.70
N ARG A 581 23.61 -4.21 24.92
CA ARG A 581 22.95 -5.13 23.99
C ARG A 581 22.01 -4.32 23.09
N PHE A 582 22.53 -3.81 21.97
CA PHE A 582 21.83 -2.85 21.13
C PHE A 582 21.07 -3.49 19.96
N GLY A 583 21.05 -4.82 19.87
CA GLY A 583 20.36 -5.54 18.82
C GLY A 583 21.26 -5.88 17.64
N GLN A 584 20.68 -5.84 16.41
CA GLN A 584 21.39 -6.23 15.19
C GLN A 584 22.67 -5.44 14.94
N LYS A 585 22.70 -4.17 15.30
CA LYS A 585 23.84 -3.27 15.01
C LYS A 585 25.14 -3.65 15.72
N ASN A 586 25.07 -4.36 16.84
CA ASN A 586 26.24 -4.89 17.54
C ASN A 586 26.15 -6.41 17.81
N GLY A 587 25.21 -7.09 17.17
CA GLY A 587 25.10 -8.54 17.14
C GLY A 587 24.38 -9.18 18.33
N LYS A 588 23.96 -8.42 19.32
CA LYS A 588 23.26 -8.89 20.53
C LYS A 588 22.21 -7.91 21.01
N GLY A 589 21.00 -8.38 21.22
CA GLY A 589 19.87 -7.68 21.81
C GLY A 589 19.08 -8.62 22.71
N PHE A 590 17.76 -8.68 22.53
CA PHE A 590 16.93 -9.78 23.07
C PHE A 590 17.35 -11.12 22.46
N TYR A 591 17.72 -11.11 21.18
CA TYR A 591 18.30 -12.24 20.47
C TYR A 591 19.79 -12.02 20.20
N ALA A 592 20.52 -13.11 19.93
CA ALA A 592 21.81 -13.05 19.27
C ALA A 592 21.63 -13.09 17.75
N TYR A 593 22.62 -12.56 17.03
CA TYR A 593 22.59 -12.49 15.57
C TYR A 593 23.82 -13.15 14.95
N GLU A 594 23.57 -14.11 14.09
CA GLU A 594 24.55 -14.75 13.23
C GLU A 594 24.36 -14.29 11.79
N GLN A 595 25.41 -14.38 10.98
CA GLN A 595 25.26 -14.13 9.54
C GLN A 595 24.79 -15.40 8.84
N ASP A 596 23.75 -15.30 8.03
CA ASP A 596 23.33 -16.38 7.14
C ASP A 596 24.33 -16.55 5.97
N LYS A 597 24.11 -17.57 5.13
CA LYS A 597 24.95 -17.86 3.93
C LYS A 597 25.00 -16.68 2.93
N LYS A 598 24.13 -15.68 3.06
CA LYS A 598 24.05 -14.49 2.22
C LYS A 598 24.55 -13.22 2.95
N GLY A 599 25.15 -13.38 4.15
CA GLY A 599 25.62 -12.26 4.98
C GLY A 599 24.51 -11.44 5.64
N LYS A 600 23.27 -11.96 5.74
CA LYS A 600 22.17 -11.27 6.41
C LYS A 600 22.08 -11.68 7.88
N PRO A 601 21.73 -10.74 8.79
CA PRO A 601 21.51 -11.07 10.19
C PRO A 601 20.38 -12.11 10.33
N LYS A 602 20.67 -13.20 11.02
CA LYS A 602 19.72 -14.26 11.40
C LYS A 602 19.60 -14.28 12.92
N LYS A 603 18.37 -14.09 13.43
CA LYS A 603 18.12 -14.14 14.89
C LYS A 603 18.26 -15.58 15.42
N VAL A 604 18.90 -15.70 16.57
CA VAL A 604 19.12 -16.95 17.31
C VAL A 604 18.72 -16.73 18.76
N ALA A 605 18.13 -17.74 19.40
CA ALA A 605 17.84 -17.68 20.81
C ALA A 605 19.12 -17.49 21.63
N ASP A 606 19.07 -16.65 22.68
CA ASP A 606 20.20 -16.37 23.57
C ASP A 606 19.75 -16.53 25.04
N ALA A 607 20.25 -17.55 25.71
CA ALA A 607 19.96 -17.83 27.10
C ALA A 607 20.39 -16.67 28.04
N ALA A 608 21.48 -15.97 27.70
CA ALA A 608 21.97 -14.85 28.49
C ALA A 608 20.93 -13.72 28.63
N SER A 609 20.05 -13.54 27.62
CA SER A 609 18.97 -12.55 27.69
C SER A 609 17.98 -12.85 28.81
N TYR A 610 17.65 -14.10 29.04
CA TYR A 610 16.74 -14.52 30.13
C TYR A 610 17.39 -14.36 31.49
N GLU A 611 18.71 -14.67 31.63
CA GLU A 611 19.44 -14.47 32.87
C GLU A 611 19.52 -12.99 33.26
N LEU A 612 19.72 -12.11 32.28
CA LEU A 612 19.75 -10.65 32.46
C LEU A 612 18.38 -10.09 32.90
N LEU A 613 17.30 -10.64 32.38
CA LEU A 613 15.93 -10.19 32.68
C LEU A 613 15.39 -10.77 34.01
N ALA A 614 15.93 -11.89 34.49
CA ALA A 614 15.46 -12.56 35.68
C ALA A 614 15.33 -11.65 36.92
N PRO A 615 16.25 -10.68 37.20
CA PRO A 615 16.14 -9.80 38.36
C PRO A 615 14.94 -8.85 38.34
N ILE A 616 14.39 -8.53 37.18
CA ILE A 616 13.25 -7.61 37.00
C ILE A 616 11.93 -8.31 36.73
N ALA A 617 11.96 -9.62 36.48
CA ALA A 617 10.81 -10.41 36.10
C ALA A 617 10.28 -11.25 37.29
N LYS A 618 8.97 -11.41 37.38
CA LYS A 618 8.34 -12.43 38.23
C LYS A 618 8.71 -13.83 37.72
N PRO A 619 8.49 -14.89 38.52
CA PRO A 619 8.66 -16.25 38.05
C PRO A 619 7.91 -16.47 36.73
N LYS A 620 8.56 -17.25 35.84
CA LYS A 620 7.98 -17.55 34.52
C LYS A 620 6.57 -18.08 34.63
N GLN A 621 5.65 -17.48 33.87
CA GLN A 621 4.28 -17.95 33.72
C GLN A 621 3.86 -17.86 32.25
N ASP A 622 2.96 -18.75 31.86
CA ASP A 622 2.39 -18.77 30.52
C ASP A 622 1.17 -17.84 30.47
N PHE A 623 1.07 -17.09 29.38
CA PHE A 623 -0.08 -16.25 29.06
C PHE A 623 -0.75 -16.85 27.79
N ASP A 624 -2.07 -16.89 27.77
CA ASP A 624 -2.77 -17.22 26.53
C ASP A 624 -2.58 -16.12 25.48
N LYS A 625 -2.83 -16.48 24.23
CA LYS A 625 -2.61 -15.56 23.10
C LYS A 625 -3.52 -14.34 23.14
N GLU A 626 -4.74 -14.48 23.64
CA GLU A 626 -5.71 -13.42 23.82
C GLU A 626 -5.21 -12.37 24.83
N ALA A 627 -4.71 -12.83 25.98
CA ALA A 627 -4.12 -11.96 27.01
C ALA A 627 -2.85 -11.24 26.49
N ILE A 628 -1.99 -11.93 25.75
CA ILE A 628 -0.80 -11.30 25.14
C ILE A 628 -1.25 -10.20 24.17
N ILE A 629 -2.15 -10.50 23.22
CA ILE A 629 -2.66 -9.53 22.25
C ILE A 629 -3.31 -8.33 22.95
N ALA A 630 -4.18 -8.57 23.93
CA ALA A 630 -4.85 -7.50 24.66
C ALA A 630 -3.84 -6.60 25.39
N ARG A 631 -2.88 -7.19 26.12
CA ARG A 631 -1.87 -6.43 26.88
C ARG A 631 -0.90 -5.66 25.99
N MET A 632 -0.64 -6.14 24.78
CA MET A 632 0.18 -5.44 23.79
C MET A 632 -0.57 -4.31 23.08
N MET A 633 -1.82 -4.58 22.69
CA MET A 633 -2.55 -3.70 21.77
C MET A 633 -3.38 -2.62 22.46
N ILE A 634 -3.94 -2.87 23.65
CA ILE A 634 -4.78 -1.89 24.35
C ILE A 634 -4.04 -0.56 24.58
N PRO A 635 -2.79 -0.54 25.09
CA PRO A 635 -2.04 0.69 25.26
C PRO A 635 -1.85 1.48 23.96
N MET A 636 -1.50 0.80 22.87
CA MET A 636 -1.34 1.42 21.56
C MET A 636 -2.67 1.96 21.03
N ILE A 637 -3.73 1.16 21.08
CA ILE A 637 -5.06 1.56 20.56
C ILE A 637 -5.59 2.77 21.33
N ASN A 638 -5.51 2.76 22.66
CA ASN A 638 -5.94 3.90 23.48
C ASN A 638 -5.17 5.18 23.11
N GLU A 639 -3.85 5.10 22.87
CA GLU A 639 -3.06 6.26 22.49
C GLU A 639 -3.37 6.74 21.05
N VAL A 640 -3.70 5.83 20.11
CA VAL A 640 -4.18 6.21 18.77
C VAL A 640 -5.49 6.98 18.87
N VAL A 641 -6.43 6.51 19.70
CA VAL A 641 -7.70 7.21 19.95
C VAL A 641 -7.46 8.60 20.54
N LEU A 642 -6.58 8.71 21.55
CA LEU A 642 -6.22 9.99 22.13
C LEU A 642 -5.59 10.95 21.11
N CYS A 643 -4.73 10.46 20.21
CA CYS A 643 -4.17 11.29 19.14
C CYS A 643 -5.24 11.88 18.21
N LEU A 644 -6.32 11.15 17.92
CA LEU A 644 -7.46 11.68 17.18
C LEU A 644 -8.25 12.68 18.02
N GLU A 645 -8.51 12.38 19.28
CA GLU A 645 -9.26 13.23 20.20
C GLU A 645 -8.57 14.57 20.49
N GLU A 646 -7.24 14.54 20.60
CA GLU A 646 -6.38 15.70 20.80
C GLU A 646 -6.06 16.47 19.49
N GLY A 647 -6.52 15.95 18.33
CA GLY A 647 -6.28 16.57 17.03
C GLY A 647 -4.83 16.46 16.56
N ILE A 648 -4.05 15.51 17.06
CA ILE A 648 -2.70 15.22 16.54
C ILE A 648 -2.79 14.70 15.10
N VAL A 649 -3.75 13.85 14.81
CA VAL A 649 -4.13 13.41 13.48
C VAL A 649 -5.55 13.84 13.18
N ALA A 650 -5.83 14.27 11.95
CA ALA A 650 -7.09 14.91 11.62
C ALA A 650 -8.25 13.93 11.46
N THR A 651 -8.01 12.75 10.91
CA THR A 651 -9.06 11.77 10.57
C THR A 651 -8.63 10.34 10.87
N PRO A 652 -9.60 9.43 11.08
CA PRO A 652 -9.32 7.99 11.17
C PRO A 652 -8.56 7.45 9.94
N ALA A 653 -8.90 7.92 8.74
CA ALA A 653 -8.26 7.50 7.49
C ALA A 653 -6.76 7.82 7.45
N GLU A 654 -6.38 9.04 7.86
CA GLU A 654 -4.98 9.46 7.95
C GLU A 654 -4.22 8.66 9.00
N ALA A 655 -4.83 8.42 10.17
CA ALA A 655 -4.23 7.61 11.23
C ALA A 655 -4.01 6.16 10.79
N ASP A 656 -5.01 5.51 10.21
CA ASP A 656 -4.91 4.12 9.77
C ASP A 656 -3.86 3.93 8.68
N ILE A 657 -3.77 4.86 7.70
CA ILE A 657 -2.71 4.83 6.68
C ILE A 657 -1.33 5.04 7.32
N ALA A 658 -1.20 5.98 8.25
CA ALA A 658 0.08 6.21 8.93
C ALA A 658 0.55 4.96 9.69
N LEU A 659 -0.35 4.23 10.33
CA LEU A 659 -0.03 3.00 11.04
C LEU A 659 0.36 1.85 10.10
N VAL A 660 -0.40 1.67 9.01
CA VAL A 660 -0.11 0.62 8.02
C VAL A 660 1.20 0.89 7.29
N TYR A 661 1.43 2.14 6.85
CA TYR A 661 2.59 2.51 6.04
C TYR A 661 3.84 2.84 6.86
N GLY A 662 3.68 3.29 8.10
CA GLY A 662 4.78 3.68 8.98
C GLY A 662 5.25 2.57 9.92
N LEU A 663 4.33 1.81 10.51
CA LEU A 663 4.63 0.73 11.44
C LEU A 663 4.49 -0.67 10.86
N GLY A 664 3.84 -0.82 9.71
CA GLY A 664 3.48 -2.13 9.19
C GLY A 664 2.31 -2.76 9.97
N PHE A 665 1.40 -1.94 10.50
CA PHE A 665 0.16 -2.47 11.09
C PHE A 665 -0.51 -3.43 10.09
N PRO A 666 -0.95 -4.62 10.52
CA PRO A 666 -1.40 -5.66 9.61
C PRO A 666 -2.49 -5.17 8.64
N PRO A 667 -2.23 -5.13 7.32
CA PRO A 667 -3.18 -4.58 6.34
C PRO A 667 -4.54 -5.27 6.35
N PHE A 668 -4.59 -6.57 6.63
CA PHE A 668 -5.85 -7.32 6.71
C PHE A 668 -6.75 -6.91 7.89
N ARG A 669 -6.26 -6.05 8.79
CA ARG A 669 -7.03 -5.42 9.89
C ARG A 669 -7.44 -3.99 9.57
N GLY A 670 -6.86 -3.36 8.56
CA GLY A 670 -7.27 -2.06 8.03
C GLY A 670 -6.77 -0.82 8.77
N GLY A 671 -5.96 -0.97 9.82
CA GLY A 671 -5.58 0.07 10.75
C GLY A 671 -6.34 -0.04 12.06
N VAL A 672 -6.02 0.83 13.05
CA VAL A 672 -6.61 0.75 14.40
C VAL A 672 -8.09 1.11 14.41
N PHE A 673 -8.50 2.16 13.71
CA PHE A 673 -9.91 2.57 13.73
C PHE A 673 -10.82 1.60 12.98
N ARG A 674 -10.35 1.08 11.84
CA ARG A 674 -11.06 0.01 11.14
C ARG A 674 -11.13 -1.27 11.98
N TYR A 675 -10.06 -1.60 12.69
CA TYR A 675 -10.01 -2.74 13.60
C TYR A 675 -10.98 -2.58 14.76
N LEU A 676 -11.08 -1.39 15.36
CA LEU A 676 -12.06 -1.07 16.41
C LEU A 676 -13.50 -1.23 15.91
N ASP A 677 -13.81 -0.73 14.73
CA ASP A 677 -15.15 -0.91 14.13
C ASP A 677 -15.48 -2.38 13.86
N THR A 678 -14.47 -3.18 13.47
CA THR A 678 -14.62 -4.62 13.24
C THR A 678 -14.90 -5.39 14.53
N ILE A 679 -14.20 -5.05 15.62
CA ILE A 679 -14.41 -5.69 16.94
C ILE A 679 -15.76 -5.29 17.52
N GLY A 680 -16.15 -4.04 17.36
CA GLY A 680 -17.21 -3.32 18.06
C GLY A 680 -16.67 -2.59 19.28
N LEU A 681 -17.01 -1.30 19.40
CA LEU A 681 -16.49 -0.43 20.46
C LEU A 681 -16.92 -0.89 21.85
N ASP A 682 -18.14 -1.40 22.00
CA ASP A 682 -18.66 -1.97 23.25
C ASP A 682 -17.81 -3.15 23.73
N ARG A 683 -17.48 -4.07 22.83
CA ARG A 683 -16.63 -5.22 23.11
C ARG A 683 -15.19 -4.82 23.42
N TYR A 684 -14.66 -3.83 22.68
CA TYR A 684 -13.33 -3.30 22.96
C TYR A 684 -13.25 -2.68 24.36
N VAL A 685 -14.21 -1.82 24.73
CA VAL A 685 -14.28 -1.20 26.06
C VAL A 685 -14.35 -2.26 27.16
N ALA A 686 -15.24 -3.25 27.01
CA ALA A 686 -15.36 -4.34 27.97
C ALA A 686 -14.07 -5.17 28.12
N MET A 687 -13.34 -5.40 27.02
CA MET A 687 -12.03 -6.05 27.03
C MET A 687 -10.99 -5.19 27.74
N ALA A 688 -10.90 -3.91 27.40
CA ALA A 688 -9.89 -3.00 27.97
C ALA A 688 -10.07 -2.79 29.48
N ASP A 689 -11.33 -2.75 29.96
CA ASP A 689 -11.65 -2.62 31.39
C ASP A 689 -11.10 -3.76 32.25
N GLN A 690 -10.94 -4.98 31.68
CA GLN A 690 -10.32 -6.10 32.39
C GLN A 690 -8.83 -5.88 32.70
N TYR A 691 -8.19 -4.96 31.98
CA TYR A 691 -6.77 -4.65 32.13
C TYR A 691 -6.52 -3.24 32.69
N ALA A 692 -7.55 -2.48 33.07
CA ALA A 692 -7.44 -1.08 33.52
C ALA A 692 -6.52 -0.90 34.75
N ASP A 693 -6.41 -1.92 35.60
CA ASP A 693 -5.54 -1.93 36.79
C ASP A 693 -4.04 -2.04 36.44
N LEU A 694 -3.71 -2.41 35.19
CA LEU A 694 -2.31 -2.45 34.73
C LEU A 694 -1.69 -1.07 34.55
N GLY A 695 -2.48 0.00 34.56
CA GLY A 695 -1.99 1.36 34.52
C GLY A 695 -2.77 2.30 33.59
N PRO A 696 -2.42 3.58 33.56
CA PRO A 696 -3.19 4.60 32.82
C PRO A 696 -3.32 4.34 31.33
N LEU A 697 -2.32 3.74 30.68
CA LEU A 697 -2.35 3.40 29.24
C LEU A 697 -3.42 2.35 28.88
N TYR A 698 -3.89 1.57 29.86
CA TYR A 698 -4.95 0.56 29.66
C TYR A 698 -6.35 1.13 29.85
N ARG A 699 -6.48 2.39 30.28
CA ARG A 699 -7.78 3.03 30.52
C ARG A 699 -8.31 3.67 29.25
N VAL A 700 -9.54 3.32 28.93
CA VAL A 700 -10.27 3.89 27.78
C VAL A 700 -10.69 5.31 28.08
N SER A 701 -10.61 6.22 27.11
CA SER A 701 -11.07 7.60 27.23
C SER A 701 -12.60 7.67 27.41
N ASP A 702 -13.06 8.72 28.11
CA ASP A 702 -14.50 8.94 28.30
C ASP A 702 -15.24 9.10 26.97
N LYS A 703 -14.62 9.79 26.00
CA LYS A 703 -15.20 10.00 24.68
C LYS A 703 -15.38 8.70 23.89
N LEU A 704 -14.42 7.77 23.97
CA LEU A 704 -14.57 6.45 23.34
C LEU A 704 -15.67 5.64 24.03
N ARG A 705 -15.81 5.73 25.37
CA ARG A 705 -16.90 5.10 26.10
C ARG A 705 -18.27 5.63 25.69
N GLU A 706 -18.40 6.95 25.52
CA GLU A 706 -19.62 7.58 25.01
C GLU A 706 -19.97 7.10 23.60
N MET A 707 -18.97 7.01 22.70
CA MET A 707 -19.17 6.47 21.35
C MET A 707 -19.66 5.02 21.39
N ALA A 708 -19.03 4.19 22.24
CA ALA A 708 -19.44 2.78 22.43
C ALA A 708 -20.89 2.68 22.94
N ALA A 709 -21.27 3.47 23.95
CA ALA A 709 -22.62 3.50 24.49
C ALA A 709 -23.67 3.96 23.48
N GLN A 710 -23.28 4.78 22.50
CA GLN A 710 -24.15 5.30 21.43
C GLN A 710 -24.15 4.40 20.18
N GLY A 711 -23.40 3.31 20.16
CA GLY A 711 -23.27 2.42 19.00
C GLY A 711 -22.63 3.10 17.77
N LYS A 712 -21.80 4.12 17.99
CA LYS A 712 -21.11 4.83 16.92
C LYS A 712 -19.88 4.06 16.41
N THR A 713 -19.47 4.36 15.18
CA THR A 713 -18.28 3.84 14.51
C THR A 713 -17.37 5.01 14.10
N PHE A 714 -16.16 4.69 13.64
CA PHE A 714 -15.20 5.67 13.11
C PHE A 714 -15.36 5.88 11.60
N TYR A 715 -15.93 4.88 10.89
CA TYR A 715 -16.19 4.93 9.46
C TYR A 715 -17.67 4.73 9.15
#